data_80b8cf6135a0adeb53e9031a1ca500a8
#
_entry.id   80b8cf6135a0adeb53e9031a1ca500a8
#
_cell.length_a   1.000
_cell.length_b   1.000
_cell.length_c   1.000
_cell.angle_alpha   90.00
_cell.angle_beta   90.00
_cell.angle_gamma   90.00
#
_symmetry.space_group_name_H-M   'P 1'
#
loop_
_entity.id
_entity.type
_entity.pdbx_description
1 polymer ?
#
loop_
_entity_poly.entity_id
_entity_poly.type
_entity_poly.pdbx_seq_one_letter_code
_entity_poly.pdbx_strand_id
1 'polypeptide(L)'
;MFISHFNRYFEKHAKLTYFVLLVIIIATFVIFVTPGSMTGGQGRLTNIGKMYGKTLRVDKMQAEMAKSTLALWFQTPDFFGVDLSSQRQALFDFTLERMRVLHYAAEKKLDKVTDDEMRDYIKEIPIAKNEAGVFDKVNFERLLGAANNMLQISGAGFDEVVRESIIIDRVAKQVTDSVTVADSEVDDLMAQFTLKCATIPVSPKDSVPSEEEIQEYFASRRADIKLPESKNALAAVFRYDAVSAAMGDAAIPTEDEIKQRYEANKNTVYKDKSLEEVTAAIRTSLSGERVRAKARSEALTLYRDFQGVVDNEEQEARVSRYTAQAEKLGATVTPTGVVALGDMVGSLGSQKRLADAIRGVSTLGGVTSLVVADEYVAVAMVTSMQATQMPDALPALAEESTPDALRAIIIDAITREKALDFFQKNVKAPYDAFIAGVEQIRKSTASDQQKQTAFQELQHAFDLQLVSDFVVYENRSFVQVTFDGQRYLDQVAEPTEEKIAAAYEAKKADFDGKTLDDVRETLAAELKAAAARNRADEAAVKFAGDLADVWWKAVEKDADANPAELTAKMGEAIPQAHVSTVEKMDVLQQNSSNSELAGALFSLTMTTPISSAILGQDASYVICLTGIEKQHLADPATDPASYQTLARVYRESVEMSAAKTRAEAETKRVADALAANEGDFAAAAADLQFTDLPSFSVSDIYNQSAVVNSVRQSKQLQLDALAEELPKVKAPGVFLAPHKAQQVFSLGSNMQSMVIPVGYQILYVANRIVPKKSETNAAEREKLHDGLLAMKQSAELKNFYQMLLEQSDTELVPNTPFTASMPEEEEE
;
A
#
# COMPACT_ATOMS: atom_id res chain seq x y z
N MET A 1 -9.36 12.59 -23.65
CA MET A 1 -10.07 13.89 -23.68
C MET A 1 -10.06 14.63 -22.34
N PHE A 2 -10.06 13.96 -21.19
CA PHE A 2 -10.00 14.58 -19.87
C PHE A 2 -8.67 15.29 -19.58
N ILE A 3 -7.55 14.67 -19.93
CA ILE A 3 -6.19 15.17 -19.66
C ILE A 3 -5.88 16.46 -20.44
N SER A 4 -6.41 16.62 -21.63
CA SER A 4 -6.17 17.83 -22.46
C SER A 4 -6.98 19.06 -21.99
N HIS A 5 -8.14 18.84 -21.36
CA HIS A 5 -8.91 19.93 -20.71
C HIS A 5 -8.28 20.33 -19.37
N PHE A 6 -7.75 19.35 -18.64
CA PHE A 6 -7.06 19.55 -17.36
C PHE A 6 -5.79 20.40 -17.58
N ASN A 7 -4.96 20.07 -18.58
CA ASN A 7 -3.76 20.85 -18.90
C ASN A 7 -4.07 22.29 -19.36
N ARG A 8 -5.14 22.52 -20.14
CA ARG A 8 -5.54 23.87 -20.56
C ARG A 8 -6.05 24.73 -19.39
N TYR A 9 -6.67 24.09 -18.40
CA TYR A 9 -7.12 24.79 -17.18
C TYR A 9 -5.92 25.17 -16.31
N PHE A 10 -4.93 24.29 -16.20
CA PHE A 10 -3.66 24.55 -15.50
C PHE A 10 -2.85 25.68 -16.15
N GLU A 11 -2.79 25.74 -17.47
CA GLU A 11 -2.06 26.80 -18.19
C GLU A 11 -2.64 28.21 -17.97
N LYS A 12 -3.94 28.31 -17.72
CA LYS A 12 -4.62 29.60 -17.58
C LYS A 12 -4.70 30.10 -16.13
N HIS A 13 -4.57 29.23 -15.14
CA HIS A 13 -4.80 29.54 -13.73
C HIS A 13 -3.78 28.90 -12.77
N ALA A 14 -2.52 28.78 -13.18
CA ALA A 14 -1.46 28.11 -12.42
C ALA A 14 -1.36 28.58 -10.95
N LYS A 15 -1.49 29.90 -10.72
CA LYS A 15 -1.44 30.48 -9.36
C LYS A 15 -2.59 30.02 -8.46
N LEU A 16 -3.79 29.85 -9.03
CA LEU A 16 -4.98 29.43 -8.30
C LEU A 16 -4.99 27.93 -8.05
N THR A 17 -4.52 27.16 -9.01
CA THR A 17 -4.57 25.70 -8.97
C THR A 17 -3.60 25.11 -7.94
N TYR A 18 -2.44 25.74 -7.72
CA TYR A 18 -1.52 25.34 -6.64
C TYR A 18 -2.10 25.60 -5.26
N PHE A 19 -2.80 26.69 -5.06
CA PHE A 19 -3.46 26.98 -3.78
C PHE A 19 -4.61 25.98 -3.51
N VAL A 20 -5.40 25.67 -4.54
CA VAL A 20 -6.48 24.67 -4.47
C VAL A 20 -5.92 23.25 -4.28
N LEU A 21 -4.79 22.92 -4.91
CA LEU A 21 -4.14 21.62 -4.72
C LEU A 21 -3.59 21.47 -3.30
N LEU A 22 -3.08 22.55 -2.72
CA LEU A 22 -2.64 22.57 -1.31
C LEU A 22 -3.84 22.37 -0.37
N VAL A 23 -4.96 23.04 -0.62
CA VAL A 23 -6.20 22.84 0.15
C VAL A 23 -6.77 21.44 -0.05
N ILE A 24 -6.71 20.88 -1.25
CA ILE A 24 -7.16 19.50 -1.53
C ILE A 24 -6.22 18.46 -0.89
N ILE A 25 -4.91 18.70 -0.86
CA ILE A 25 -3.96 17.81 -0.19
C ILE A 25 -4.19 17.83 1.32
N ILE A 26 -4.41 19.00 1.90
CA ILE A 26 -4.79 19.11 3.31
C ILE A 26 -6.16 18.46 3.55
N ALA A 27 -7.13 18.66 2.68
CA ALA A 27 -8.47 18.05 2.78
C ALA A 27 -8.45 16.51 2.62
N THR A 28 -7.63 15.97 1.71
CA THR A 28 -7.52 14.49 1.54
C THR A 28 -6.89 13.81 2.75
N PHE A 29 -5.99 14.46 3.47
CA PHE A 29 -5.43 13.91 4.70
C PHE A 29 -6.42 13.91 5.87
N VAL A 30 -7.35 14.86 5.89
CA VAL A 30 -8.34 15.01 6.98
C VAL A 30 -9.57 14.12 6.79
N ILE A 31 -9.87 13.66 5.56
CA ILE A 31 -11.03 12.78 5.27
C ILE A 31 -10.91 11.38 5.91
N PHE A 32 -9.73 10.97 6.34
CA PHE A 32 -9.52 9.63 6.91
C PHE A 32 -9.76 9.49 8.42
N VAL A 33 -10.10 10.56 9.14
CA VAL A 33 -10.32 10.47 10.60
C VAL A 33 -11.54 11.29 11.00
N THR A 34 -12.74 10.83 10.78
CA THR A 34 -13.84 10.89 11.77
C THR A 34 -15.17 10.36 11.25
N PRO A 35 -15.85 9.43 11.93
CA PRO A 35 -17.30 9.35 11.93
C PRO A 35 -17.82 10.08 13.17
N GLY A 36 -18.80 10.92 12.95
CA GLY A 36 -19.45 11.68 14.01
C GLY A 36 -20.22 10.83 14.99
N SER A 37 -20.22 11.25 16.24
CA SER A 37 -21.31 11.04 17.15
C SER A 37 -21.61 12.33 17.89
N MET A 38 -22.61 13.05 17.42
CA MET A 38 -23.25 14.07 18.23
C MET A 38 -24.50 13.46 18.89
N THR A 39 -24.35 12.98 20.10
CA THR A 39 -25.45 13.04 21.09
C THR A 39 -24.89 12.86 22.49
N GLY A 40 -25.04 13.89 23.31
CA GLY A 40 -25.10 13.77 24.75
C GLY A 40 -24.02 14.45 25.54
N GLY A 41 -24.33 15.54 26.20
CA GLY A 41 -23.58 16.03 27.36
C GLY A 41 -23.08 17.47 27.23
N GLN A 42 -23.90 18.38 27.60
CA GLN A 42 -23.76 19.82 27.54
C GLN A 42 -22.70 20.36 28.51
N GLY A 43 -21.71 20.99 27.95
CA GLY A 43 -21.12 22.24 28.40
C GLY A 43 -20.75 22.99 27.14
N ARG A 44 -21.52 23.99 26.74
CA ARG A 44 -21.16 24.83 25.58
C ARG A 44 -19.80 25.45 25.86
N LEU A 45 -18.73 24.84 25.35
CA LEU A 45 -17.42 25.49 25.29
C LEU A 45 -17.59 26.73 24.43
N THR A 46 -17.65 27.91 25.07
CA THR A 46 -17.74 29.20 24.36
C THR A 46 -16.36 29.65 23.89
N ASN A 47 -15.29 29.03 24.41
CA ASN A 47 -13.90 29.32 24.11
C ASN A 47 -13.28 28.10 23.40
N ILE A 48 -12.69 28.33 22.23
CA ILE A 48 -12.02 27.31 21.42
C ILE A 48 -10.49 27.48 21.43
N GLY A 49 -9.96 28.46 22.10
CA GLY A 49 -8.51 28.69 22.18
C GLY A 49 -8.13 30.15 22.24
N LYS A 50 -6.86 30.44 21.94
CA LYS A 50 -6.29 31.75 21.85
C LYS A 50 -5.42 31.90 20.59
N MET A 51 -5.34 33.08 20.03
CA MET A 51 -4.43 33.42 18.94
C MET A 51 -3.97 34.89 19.13
N TYR A 52 -2.67 35.16 19.07
CA TYR A 52 -2.08 36.43 19.43
C TYR A 52 -2.55 36.95 20.81
N GLY A 53 -2.64 36.05 21.80
CA GLY A 53 -3.11 36.34 23.15
C GLY A 53 -4.60 36.66 23.27
N LYS A 54 -5.38 36.68 22.17
CA LYS A 54 -6.83 36.93 22.15
C LYS A 54 -7.61 35.65 22.17
N THR A 55 -8.66 35.58 23.01
CA THR A 55 -9.55 34.41 23.09
C THR A 55 -10.36 34.23 21.80
N LEU A 56 -10.31 33.04 21.23
CA LEU A 56 -11.14 32.59 20.12
C LEU A 56 -12.47 32.04 20.67
N ARG A 57 -13.59 32.57 20.21
CA ARG A 57 -14.94 32.14 20.62
C ARG A 57 -15.66 31.42 19.49
N VAL A 58 -16.46 30.42 19.85
CA VAL A 58 -17.24 29.62 18.89
C VAL A 58 -18.08 30.49 17.94
N ASP A 59 -18.83 31.42 18.51
CA ASP A 59 -19.72 32.33 17.75
C ASP A 59 -18.95 33.20 16.73
N LYS A 60 -17.80 33.73 17.15
CA LYS A 60 -16.94 34.50 16.27
C LYS A 60 -16.28 33.66 15.21
N MET A 61 -15.79 32.46 15.58
CA MET A 61 -15.16 31.55 14.64
C MET A 61 -16.14 31.09 13.56
N GLN A 62 -17.39 30.80 13.91
CA GLN A 62 -18.43 30.46 12.93
C GLN A 62 -18.67 31.62 11.92
N ALA A 63 -18.67 32.88 12.38
CA ALA A 63 -18.78 34.04 11.50
C ALA A 63 -17.55 34.18 10.59
N GLU A 64 -16.33 33.96 11.12
CA GLU A 64 -15.10 33.97 10.31
C GLU A 64 -15.03 32.81 9.31
N MET A 65 -15.51 31.63 9.67
CA MET A 65 -15.62 30.50 8.74
C MET A 65 -16.62 30.80 7.61
N ALA A 66 -17.74 31.45 7.89
CA ALA A 66 -18.66 31.90 6.85
C ALA A 66 -18.00 32.89 5.89
N LYS A 67 -17.24 33.87 6.41
CA LYS A 67 -16.44 34.79 5.59
C LYS A 67 -15.39 34.05 4.76
N SER A 68 -14.73 33.05 5.34
CA SER A 68 -13.74 32.22 4.65
C SER A 68 -14.37 31.40 3.52
N THR A 69 -15.57 30.85 3.73
CA THR A 69 -16.36 30.21 2.69
C THR A 69 -16.67 31.13 1.53
N LEU A 70 -17.09 32.35 1.83
CA LEU A 70 -17.35 33.37 0.80
C LEU A 70 -16.06 33.76 0.04
N ALA A 71 -14.94 33.90 0.76
CA ALA A 71 -13.64 34.13 0.12
C ALA A 71 -13.20 33.01 -0.81
N LEU A 72 -13.45 31.73 -0.45
CA LEU A 72 -13.25 30.59 -1.33
C LEU A 72 -14.13 30.65 -2.59
N TRP A 73 -15.38 31.08 -2.47
CA TRP A 73 -16.25 31.28 -3.63
C TRP A 73 -15.71 32.37 -4.58
N PHE A 74 -15.07 33.41 -4.07
CA PHE A 74 -14.44 34.43 -4.92
C PHE A 74 -13.30 33.90 -5.75
N GLN A 75 -12.55 32.93 -5.20
CA GLN A 75 -11.35 32.40 -5.83
C GLN A 75 -11.64 31.18 -6.71
N THR A 76 -12.60 30.33 -6.30
CA THR A 76 -12.84 29.03 -6.92
C THR A 76 -14.33 28.81 -7.17
N PRO A 77 -14.79 28.99 -8.42
CA PRO A 77 -16.21 28.81 -8.78
C PRO A 77 -16.80 27.47 -8.40
N ASP A 78 -15.99 26.41 -8.39
CA ASP A 78 -16.43 25.03 -8.09
C ASP A 78 -16.92 24.85 -6.64
N PHE A 79 -16.53 25.76 -5.73
CA PHE A 79 -17.03 25.75 -4.36
C PHE A 79 -18.33 26.55 -4.17
N PHE A 80 -18.81 27.23 -5.21
CA PHE A 80 -20.02 28.04 -5.09
C PHE A 80 -21.26 27.19 -4.77
N GLY A 81 -21.86 27.43 -3.62
CA GLY A 81 -23.03 26.69 -3.16
C GLY A 81 -22.77 25.28 -2.65
N VAL A 82 -21.53 24.84 -2.55
CA VAL A 82 -21.16 23.52 -2.00
C VAL A 82 -21.25 23.60 -0.47
N ASP A 83 -21.86 22.57 0.12
CA ASP A 83 -21.84 22.38 1.58
C ASP A 83 -20.47 21.85 2.01
N LEU A 84 -19.71 22.70 2.71
CA LEU A 84 -18.39 22.37 3.26
C LEU A 84 -18.45 21.81 4.68
N SER A 85 -19.61 21.36 5.16
CA SER A 85 -19.77 20.79 6.51
C SER A 85 -18.93 19.54 6.72
N SER A 86 -18.77 18.70 5.68
CA SER A 86 -17.88 17.54 5.68
C SER A 86 -16.39 17.89 5.68
N GLN A 87 -16.02 19.12 5.33
CA GLN A 87 -14.64 19.63 5.28
C GLN A 87 -14.37 20.68 6.37
N ARG A 88 -15.13 20.59 7.47
CA ARG A 88 -15.16 21.60 8.51
C ARG A 88 -13.81 21.89 9.11
N GLN A 89 -12.97 20.89 9.31
CA GLN A 89 -11.61 21.07 9.84
C GLN A 89 -10.74 21.86 8.86
N ALA A 90 -10.72 21.50 7.58
CA ALA A 90 -9.95 22.21 6.57
C ALA A 90 -10.38 23.67 6.43
N LEU A 91 -11.69 23.92 6.49
CA LEU A 91 -12.23 25.29 6.50
C LEU A 91 -11.83 26.05 7.76
N PHE A 92 -11.79 25.40 8.91
CA PHE A 92 -11.31 25.99 10.16
C PHE A 92 -9.84 26.39 10.08
N ASP A 93 -8.98 25.51 9.60
CA ASP A 93 -7.54 25.77 9.44
C ASP A 93 -7.27 26.89 8.43
N PHE A 94 -7.99 26.90 7.31
CA PHE A 94 -7.96 28.00 6.34
C PHE A 94 -8.42 29.33 6.97
N THR A 95 -9.42 29.29 7.82
CA THR A 95 -9.91 30.47 8.54
C THR A 95 -8.85 31.01 9.47
N LEU A 96 -8.17 30.15 10.23
CA LEU A 96 -7.08 30.58 11.11
C LEU A 96 -5.91 31.18 10.31
N GLU A 97 -5.55 30.59 9.17
CA GLU A 97 -4.51 31.13 8.29
C GLU A 97 -4.90 32.53 7.77
N ARG A 98 -6.12 32.64 7.25
CA ARG A 98 -6.65 33.94 6.81
C ARG A 98 -6.60 35.02 7.92
N MET A 99 -6.97 34.68 9.15
CA MET A 99 -6.90 35.58 10.30
C MET A 99 -5.46 35.99 10.64
N ARG A 100 -4.48 35.08 10.50
CA ARG A 100 -3.06 35.37 10.71
C ARG A 100 -2.55 36.37 9.67
N VAL A 101 -2.88 36.17 8.40
CA VAL A 101 -2.50 37.08 7.31
C VAL A 101 -3.08 38.47 7.51
N LEU A 102 -4.36 38.56 7.91
CA LEU A 102 -5.00 39.84 8.18
C LEU A 102 -4.38 40.55 9.39
N HIS A 103 -4.01 39.82 10.43
CA HIS A 103 -3.28 40.34 11.57
C HIS A 103 -1.93 40.93 11.15
N TYR A 104 -1.14 40.16 10.39
CA TYR A 104 0.13 40.63 9.82
C TYR A 104 -0.06 41.88 8.95
N ALA A 105 -1.09 41.91 8.11
CA ALA A 105 -1.38 43.08 7.27
C ALA A 105 -1.67 44.33 8.08
N ALA A 106 -2.43 44.18 9.18
CA ALA A 106 -2.72 45.31 10.08
C ALA A 106 -1.44 45.82 10.78
N GLU A 107 -0.57 44.94 11.26
CA GLU A 107 0.73 45.32 11.83
C GLU A 107 1.63 46.04 10.82
N LYS A 108 1.63 45.60 9.59
CA LYS A 108 2.42 46.21 8.50
C LYS A 108 1.73 47.39 7.81
N LYS A 109 0.53 47.78 8.25
CA LYS A 109 -0.28 48.90 7.70
C LYS A 109 -0.63 48.71 6.22
N LEU A 110 -0.88 47.44 5.83
CA LEU A 110 -1.31 47.04 4.49
C LEU A 110 -2.84 46.94 4.34
N ASP A 111 -3.58 47.26 5.41
CA ASP A 111 -5.01 47.06 5.59
C ASP A 111 -5.89 48.16 4.97
N LYS A 112 -5.30 49.16 4.35
CA LYS A 112 -6.05 50.24 3.72
C LYS A 112 -6.47 49.86 2.29
N VAL A 113 -7.76 49.77 2.05
CA VAL A 113 -8.38 49.45 0.75
C VAL A 113 -9.32 50.56 0.35
N THR A 114 -9.22 51.03 -0.88
CA THR A 114 -10.08 52.08 -1.46
C THR A 114 -11.34 51.52 -2.11
N ASP A 115 -12.38 52.31 -2.29
CA ASP A 115 -13.61 51.90 -2.97
C ASP A 115 -13.38 51.56 -4.46
N ASP A 116 -12.37 52.14 -5.08
CA ASP A 116 -12.01 51.82 -6.47
C ASP A 116 -11.39 50.42 -6.56
N GLU A 117 -10.46 50.08 -5.65
CA GLU A 117 -9.89 48.74 -5.56
C GLU A 117 -10.98 47.68 -5.31
N MET A 118 -11.95 47.99 -4.45
CA MET A 118 -13.07 47.05 -4.20
C MET A 118 -13.92 46.85 -5.44
N ARG A 119 -14.26 47.93 -6.16
CA ARG A 119 -15.03 47.82 -7.41
C ARG A 119 -14.31 47.03 -8.49
N ASP A 120 -13.02 47.21 -8.61
CA ASP A 120 -12.23 46.50 -9.60
C ASP A 120 -12.07 45.02 -9.20
N TYR A 121 -11.86 44.71 -7.91
CA TYR A 121 -11.84 43.35 -7.44
C TYR A 121 -13.16 42.60 -7.68
N ILE A 122 -14.31 43.24 -7.39
CA ILE A 122 -15.63 42.64 -7.61
C ILE A 122 -15.83 42.26 -9.10
N LYS A 123 -15.37 43.09 -10.04
CA LYS A 123 -15.48 42.82 -11.47
C LYS A 123 -14.64 41.61 -11.90
N GLU A 124 -13.57 41.34 -11.15
CA GLU A 124 -12.66 40.21 -11.44
C GLU A 124 -13.09 38.89 -10.80
N ILE A 125 -14.04 38.86 -9.86
CA ILE A 125 -14.58 37.65 -9.26
C ILE A 125 -15.12 36.71 -10.34
N PRO A 126 -14.60 35.47 -10.51
CA PRO A 126 -14.96 34.57 -11.61
C PRO A 126 -16.47 34.26 -11.68
N ILE A 127 -17.13 34.03 -10.52
CA ILE A 127 -18.57 33.74 -10.43
C ILE A 127 -19.42 34.92 -10.86
N ALA A 128 -18.93 36.13 -10.71
CA ALA A 128 -19.63 37.36 -11.12
C ALA A 128 -19.48 37.62 -12.64
N LYS A 129 -18.77 36.78 -13.41
CA LYS A 129 -18.57 36.92 -14.86
C LYS A 129 -19.51 36.01 -15.63
N ASN A 130 -19.83 36.37 -16.87
CA ASN A 130 -20.53 35.52 -17.82
C ASN A 130 -19.57 34.60 -18.59
N GLU A 131 -20.08 33.76 -19.48
CA GLU A 131 -19.29 32.84 -20.29
C GLU A 131 -18.23 33.54 -21.19
N ALA A 132 -18.41 34.82 -21.48
CA ALA A 132 -17.44 35.63 -22.21
C ALA A 132 -16.35 36.22 -21.29
N GLY A 133 -16.36 35.93 -19.99
CA GLY A 133 -15.39 36.45 -19.00
C GLY A 133 -15.60 37.89 -18.60
N VAL A 134 -16.77 38.48 -18.93
CA VAL A 134 -17.11 39.87 -18.61
C VAL A 134 -18.04 39.88 -17.39
N PHE A 135 -17.86 40.91 -16.52
CA PHE A 135 -18.70 41.12 -15.36
C PHE A 135 -20.19 41.14 -15.76
N ASP A 136 -21.00 40.36 -15.04
CA ASP A 136 -22.45 40.23 -15.22
C ASP A 136 -23.18 40.54 -13.93
N LYS A 137 -24.05 41.58 -13.99
CA LYS A 137 -24.80 42.01 -12.82
C LYS A 137 -25.73 40.93 -12.26
N VAL A 138 -26.32 40.07 -13.10
CA VAL A 138 -27.24 39.01 -12.65
C VAL A 138 -26.47 37.95 -11.88
N ASN A 139 -25.30 37.55 -12.35
CA ASN A 139 -24.42 36.62 -11.66
C ASN A 139 -23.92 37.21 -10.32
N PHE A 140 -23.60 38.50 -10.30
CA PHE A 140 -23.22 39.18 -9.08
C PHE A 140 -24.38 39.27 -8.06
N GLU A 141 -25.62 39.60 -8.48
CA GLU A 141 -26.79 39.59 -7.62
C GLU A 141 -27.09 38.19 -7.09
N ARG A 142 -26.87 37.12 -7.89
CA ARG A 142 -26.97 35.72 -7.43
C ARG A 142 -25.94 35.39 -6.37
N LEU A 143 -24.69 35.83 -6.53
CA LEU A 143 -23.63 35.68 -5.54
C LEU A 143 -23.99 36.38 -4.22
N LEU A 144 -24.45 37.61 -4.27
CA LEU A 144 -24.93 38.34 -3.11
C LEU A 144 -26.09 37.65 -2.41
N GLY A 145 -27.05 37.16 -3.18
CA GLY A 145 -28.19 36.41 -2.67
C GLY A 145 -27.76 35.10 -1.99
N ALA A 146 -26.83 34.37 -2.57
CA ALA A 146 -26.27 33.15 -1.97
C ALA A 146 -25.51 33.47 -0.67
N ALA A 147 -24.68 34.51 -0.64
CA ALA A 147 -23.94 34.92 0.56
C ALA A 147 -24.89 35.26 1.71
N ASN A 148 -25.97 36.00 1.42
CA ASN A 148 -26.96 36.33 2.44
C ASN A 148 -27.78 35.12 2.89
N ASN A 149 -28.25 34.26 1.97
CA ASN A 149 -29.19 33.19 2.30
C ASN A 149 -28.49 31.94 2.88
N MET A 150 -27.30 31.59 2.37
CA MET A 150 -26.59 30.38 2.78
C MET A 150 -25.58 30.65 3.91
N LEU A 151 -24.87 31.77 3.85
CA LEU A 151 -23.81 32.11 4.81
C LEU A 151 -24.22 33.15 5.84
N GLN A 152 -25.42 33.72 5.72
CA GLN A 152 -25.95 34.79 6.56
C GLN A 152 -25.05 36.07 6.59
N ILE A 153 -24.36 36.31 5.47
CA ILE A 153 -23.50 37.48 5.30
C ILE A 153 -24.31 38.61 4.67
N SER A 154 -24.43 39.72 5.39
CA SER A 154 -25.09 40.92 4.88
C SER A 154 -24.26 41.66 3.80
N GLY A 155 -24.83 42.59 3.09
CA GLY A 155 -24.09 43.41 2.12
C GLY A 155 -22.83 44.08 2.71
N ALA A 156 -22.91 44.60 3.93
CA ALA A 156 -21.74 45.16 4.62
C ALA A 156 -20.69 44.08 4.95
N GLY A 157 -21.14 42.87 5.31
CA GLY A 157 -20.24 41.72 5.52
C GLY A 157 -19.60 41.22 4.21
N PHE A 158 -20.32 41.29 3.10
CA PHE A 158 -19.78 41.00 1.78
C PHE A 158 -18.64 41.99 1.41
N ASP A 159 -18.87 43.27 1.61
CA ASP A 159 -17.85 44.30 1.38
C ASP A 159 -16.62 44.11 2.28
N GLU A 160 -16.82 43.65 3.52
CA GLU A 160 -15.72 43.29 4.43
C GLU A 160 -14.88 42.14 3.85
N VAL A 161 -15.51 41.05 3.37
CA VAL A 161 -14.80 39.91 2.77
C VAL A 161 -14.06 40.32 1.50
N VAL A 162 -14.64 41.16 0.64
CA VAL A 162 -13.95 41.70 -0.54
C VAL A 162 -12.71 42.50 -0.11
N ARG A 163 -12.83 43.38 0.91
CA ARG A 163 -11.70 44.15 1.45
C ARG A 163 -10.61 43.24 2.00
N GLU A 164 -10.98 42.23 2.79
CA GLU A 164 -10.04 41.25 3.36
C GLU A 164 -9.35 40.42 2.29
N SER A 165 -10.05 40.03 1.23
CA SER A 165 -9.45 39.32 0.10
C SER A 165 -8.41 40.19 -0.63
N ILE A 166 -8.69 41.47 -0.87
CA ILE A 166 -7.73 42.40 -1.47
C ILE A 166 -6.48 42.54 -0.58
N ILE A 167 -6.65 42.60 0.75
CA ILE A 167 -5.54 42.70 1.70
C ILE A 167 -4.69 41.42 1.63
N ILE A 168 -5.30 40.25 1.60
CA ILE A 168 -4.60 38.93 1.51
C ILE A 168 -3.80 38.86 0.22
N ASP A 169 -4.41 39.20 -0.93
CA ASP A 169 -3.73 39.24 -2.21
C ASP A 169 -2.55 40.20 -2.24
N ARG A 170 -2.70 41.38 -1.57
CA ARG A 170 -1.64 42.38 -1.43
C ARG A 170 -0.46 41.83 -0.60
N VAL A 171 -0.74 41.13 0.52
CA VAL A 171 0.30 40.48 1.33
C VAL A 171 0.98 39.41 0.53
N ALA A 172 0.24 38.53 -0.12
CA ALA A 172 0.80 37.46 -0.96
C ALA A 172 1.69 38.03 -2.06
N LYS A 173 1.24 39.10 -2.72
CA LYS A 173 2.02 39.79 -3.73
C LYS A 173 3.29 40.40 -3.13
N GLN A 174 3.23 41.07 -1.98
CA GLN A 174 4.41 41.65 -1.34
C GLN A 174 5.46 40.59 -0.96
N VAL A 175 5.02 39.40 -0.50
CA VAL A 175 5.88 38.27 -0.18
C VAL A 175 6.55 37.75 -1.44
N THR A 176 5.83 37.68 -2.54
CA THR A 176 6.31 37.07 -3.80
C THR A 176 6.98 38.05 -4.77
N ASP A 177 6.82 39.38 -4.58
CA ASP A 177 7.38 40.40 -5.49
C ASP A 177 8.94 40.38 -5.54
N SER A 178 9.60 39.89 -4.51
CA SER A 178 11.07 39.77 -4.49
C SER A 178 11.57 38.49 -5.17
N VAL A 179 10.68 37.56 -5.47
CA VAL A 179 11.03 36.28 -6.09
C VAL A 179 11.28 36.50 -7.58
N THR A 180 12.46 36.14 -8.02
CA THR A 180 12.87 36.26 -9.42
C THR A 180 13.41 34.93 -9.95
N VAL A 181 13.34 34.78 -11.24
CA VAL A 181 13.97 33.67 -11.97
C VAL A 181 15.04 34.25 -12.87
N ALA A 182 16.28 33.77 -12.71
CA ALA A 182 17.37 34.19 -13.59
C ALA A 182 17.25 33.48 -14.96
N ASP A 183 17.65 34.18 -16.01
CA ASP A 183 17.75 33.59 -17.36
C ASP A 183 18.59 32.29 -17.38
N SER A 184 19.63 32.23 -16.55
CA SER A 184 20.49 31.05 -16.44
C SER A 184 19.75 29.81 -15.90
N GLU A 185 18.75 29.97 -15.05
CA GLU A 185 17.95 28.85 -14.53
C GLU A 185 17.05 28.27 -15.63
N VAL A 186 16.50 29.13 -16.48
CA VAL A 186 15.75 28.70 -17.67
C VAL A 186 16.70 28.03 -18.69
N ASP A 187 17.90 28.58 -18.87
CA ASP A 187 18.94 28.02 -19.71
C ASP A 187 19.36 26.61 -19.25
N ASP A 188 19.46 26.40 -17.94
CA ASP A 188 19.78 25.11 -17.36
C ASP A 188 18.69 24.05 -17.62
N LEU A 189 17.41 24.43 -17.59
CA LEU A 189 16.31 23.55 -17.93
C LEU A 189 16.23 23.20 -19.42
N MET A 190 16.62 24.13 -20.28
CA MET A 190 16.62 23.97 -21.73
C MET A 190 17.89 23.36 -22.29
N ALA A 191 18.96 23.27 -21.49
CA ALA A 191 20.24 22.73 -21.94
C ALA A 191 20.05 21.29 -22.43
N GLN A 192 20.50 21.02 -23.66
CA GLN A 192 20.53 19.69 -24.26
C GLN A 192 21.77 18.94 -23.80
N PHE A 193 21.58 17.77 -23.23
CA PHE A 193 22.63 16.92 -22.74
C PHE A 193 22.85 15.71 -23.66
N THR A 194 24.10 15.47 -24.06
CA THR A 194 24.51 14.23 -24.70
C THR A 194 25.16 13.36 -23.65
N LEU A 195 24.59 12.22 -23.40
CA LEU A 195 24.93 11.34 -22.30
C LEU A 195 25.37 9.97 -22.78
N LYS A 196 26.26 9.35 -22.00
CA LYS A 196 26.57 7.92 -22.08
C LYS A 196 26.33 7.29 -20.71
N CYS A 197 25.85 6.05 -20.69
CA CYS A 197 25.48 5.33 -19.45
C CYS A 197 26.20 3.99 -19.37
N ALA A 198 26.79 3.70 -18.20
CA ALA A 198 27.28 2.39 -17.81
C ALA A 198 26.55 1.92 -16.56
N THR A 199 26.23 0.63 -16.50
CA THR A 199 25.46 0.05 -15.37
C THR A 199 26.39 -0.77 -14.47
N ILE A 200 26.31 -0.54 -13.18
CA ILE A 200 26.93 -1.32 -12.12
C ILE A 200 25.82 -2.07 -11.39
N PRO A 201 25.60 -3.36 -11.72
CA PRO A 201 24.52 -4.13 -11.12
C PRO A 201 24.85 -4.55 -9.67
N VAL A 202 23.84 -4.87 -8.91
CA VAL A 202 23.98 -5.66 -7.67
C VAL A 202 24.51 -7.06 -8.00
N SER A 203 25.22 -7.66 -7.07
CA SER A 203 25.74 -9.01 -7.21
C SER A 203 25.38 -9.84 -5.98
N PRO A 204 24.70 -10.98 -6.13
CA PRO A 204 24.42 -11.89 -4.99
C PRO A 204 25.67 -12.36 -4.25
N LYS A 205 26.85 -12.30 -4.90
CA LYS A 205 28.13 -12.63 -4.26
C LYS A 205 28.53 -11.64 -3.17
N ASP A 206 28.03 -10.41 -3.24
CA ASP A 206 28.38 -9.36 -2.29
C ASP A 206 27.75 -9.58 -0.90
N SER A 207 26.68 -10.37 -0.82
CA SER A 207 26.00 -10.72 0.44
C SER A 207 26.52 -12.01 1.05
N VAL A 208 27.40 -12.74 0.37
CA VAL A 208 28.01 -13.97 0.88
C VAL A 208 29.19 -13.60 1.77
N PRO A 209 29.29 -14.12 3.01
CA PRO A 209 30.45 -13.91 3.87
C PRO A 209 31.76 -14.32 3.20
N SER A 210 32.83 -13.59 3.44
CA SER A 210 34.14 -13.92 2.90
C SER A 210 34.68 -15.23 3.49
N GLU A 211 35.62 -15.85 2.80
CA GLU A 211 36.27 -17.08 3.30
C GLU A 211 36.98 -16.84 4.64
N GLU A 212 37.56 -15.66 4.84
CA GLU A 212 38.19 -15.25 6.10
C GLU A 212 37.18 -15.20 7.24
N GLU A 213 36.00 -14.60 7.02
CA GLU A 213 34.92 -14.56 7.99
C GLU A 213 34.39 -15.96 8.32
N ILE A 214 34.28 -16.84 7.32
CA ILE A 214 33.86 -18.24 7.50
C ILE A 214 34.86 -18.98 8.38
N GLN A 215 36.17 -18.82 8.10
CA GLN A 215 37.25 -19.46 8.89
C GLN A 215 37.30 -18.94 10.32
N GLU A 216 37.16 -17.64 10.52
CA GLU A 216 37.16 -17.02 11.84
C GLU A 216 35.93 -17.45 12.65
N TYR A 217 34.76 -17.48 12.03
CA TYR A 217 33.52 -17.98 12.66
C TYR A 217 33.65 -19.45 13.07
N PHE A 218 34.15 -20.30 12.17
CA PHE A 218 34.39 -21.71 12.46
C PHE A 218 35.38 -21.88 13.62
N ALA A 219 36.51 -21.16 13.61
CA ALA A 219 37.52 -21.24 14.65
C ALA A 219 36.95 -20.83 16.04
N SER A 220 36.13 -19.77 16.07
CA SER A 220 35.57 -19.23 17.32
C SER A 220 34.37 -20.02 17.85
N ARG A 221 33.58 -20.68 16.97
CA ARG A 221 32.32 -21.33 17.31
C ARG A 221 32.28 -22.83 17.00
N ARG A 222 33.41 -23.47 16.79
CA ARG A 222 33.52 -24.87 16.39
C ARG A 222 32.71 -25.84 17.27
N ALA A 223 32.69 -25.61 18.58
CA ALA A 223 31.97 -26.45 19.53
C ALA A 223 30.43 -26.40 19.36
N ASP A 224 29.92 -25.31 18.82
CA ASP A 224 28.49 -25.07 18.65
C ASP A 224 28.00 -25.53 17.25
N ILE A 225 28.92 -25.72 16.31
CA ILE A 225 28.59 -26.11 14.94
C ILE A 225 28.43 -27.62 14.87
N LYS A 226 27.23 -28.06 14.46
CA LYS A 226 26.90 -29.49 14.27
C LYS A 226 26.42 -29.69 12.84
N LEU A 227 27.03 -30.64 12.14
CA LEU A 227 26.47 -31.13 10.88
C LEU A 227 25.18 -31.89 11.21
N PRO A 228 24.06 -31.56 10.61
CA PRO A 228 22.83 -32.28 10.81
C PRO A 228 22.95 -33.70 10.35
N GLU A 229 22.03 -34.55 10.82
CA GLU A 229 21.86 -35.91 10.28
C GLU A 229 21.70 -35.84 8.76
N SER A 230 22.45 -36.66 8.07
CA SER A 230 22.36 -36.76 6.61
C SER A 230 21.85 -38.11 6.17
N LYS A 231 21.11 -38.15 5.08
CA LYS A 231 20.49 -39.39 4.54
C LYS A 231 20.75 -39.53 3.07
N ASN A 232 21.09 -40.73 2.63
CA ASN A 232 20.96 -41.11 1.23
C ASN A 232 19.66 -41.86 1.04
N ALA A 233 19.00 -41.69 -0.07
CA ALA A 233 17.78 -42.39 -0.41
C ALA A 233 17.73 -42.77 -1.90
N LEU A 234 16.89 -43.71 -2.22
CA LEU A 234 16.46 -43.98 -3.58
C LEU A 234 15.04 -43.44 -3.76
N ALA A 235 14.86 -42.52 -4.66
CA ALA A 235 13.56 -41.97 -5.00
C ALA A 235 12.94 -42.71 -6.19
N ALA A 236 11.81 -43.38 -5.96
CA ALA A 236 10.97 -43.91 -7.02
C ALA A 236 10.04 -42.78 -7.50
N VAL A 237 10.26 -42.34 -8.73
CA VAL A 237 9.60 -41.17 -9.33
C VAL A 237 8.63 -41.61 -10.41
N PHE A 238 7.36 -41.41 -10.22
CA PHE A 238 6.27 -41.63 -11.16
C PHE A 238 5.98 -40.37 -11.95
N ARG A 239 6.71 -40.13 -13.04
CA ARG A 239 6.53 -38.96 -13.88
C ARG A 239 5.21 -39.05 -14.65
N TYR A 240 4.47 -37.95 -14.70
CA TYR A 240 3.15 -37.93 -15.34
C TYR A 240 3.24 -38.20 -16.86
N ASP A 241 4.29 -37.73 -17.53
CA ASP A 241 4.53 -38.01 -18.95
C ASP A 241 4.75 -39.48 -19.21
N ALA A 242 5.59 -40.15 -18.42
CA ALA A 242 5.85 -41.60 -18.52
C ALA A 242 4.60 -42.42 -18.19
N VAL A 243 3.87 -42.09 -17.14
CA VAL A 243 2.61 -42.75 -16.77
C VAL A 243 1.56 -42.57 -17.86
N SER A 244 1.44 -41.37 -18.44
CA SER A 244 0.55 -41.11 -19.57
C SER A 244 0.87 -41.98 -20.78
N ALA A 245 2.15 -42.07 -21.14
CA ALA A 245 2.60 -42.91 -22.24
C ALA A 245 2.28 -44.39 -21.99
N ALA A 246 2.49 -44.88 -20.75
CA ALA A 246 2.18 -46.25 -20.36
C ALA A 246 0.67 -46.58 -20.36
N MET A 247 -0.17 -45.60 -20.06
CA MET A 247 -1.64 -45.74 -20.09
C MET A 247 -2.20 -45.80 -21.51
N GLY A 248 -1.54 -45.15 -22.48
CA GLY A 248 -2.02 -45.06 -23.86
C GLY A 248 -3.46 -44.53 -23.95
N ASP A 249 -4.32 -45.26 -24.67
CA ASP A 249 -5.74 -44.89 -24.85
C ASP A 249 -6.53 -44.80 -23.54
N ALA A 250 -6.11 -45.53 -22.49
CA ALA A 250 -6.77 -45.43 -21.18
C ALA A 250 -6.63 -44.05 -20.50
N ALA A 251 -5.67 -43.23 -20.92
CA ALA A 251 -5.53 -41.87 -20.46
C ALA A 251 -6.55 -40.92 -21.13
N ILE A 252 -7.09 -41.28 -22.28
CA ILE A 252 -7.98 -40.46 -23.11
C ILE A 252 -9.42 -40.55 -22.55
N PRO A 253 -10.07 -39.44 -22.18
CA PRO A 253 -11.47 -39.46 -21.74
C PRO A 253 -12.39 -39.72 -22.94
N THR A 254 -13.51 -40.39 -22.68
CA THR A 254 -14.57 -40.60 -23.66
C THR A 254 -15.36 -39.30 -23.92
N GLU A 255 -16.03 -39.22 -25.05
CA GLU A 255 -16.88 -38.06 -25.38
C GLU A 255 -18.03 -37.89 -24.37
N ASP A 256 -18.54 -39.00 -23.79
CA ASP A 256 -19.58 -38.94 -22.78
C ASP A 256 -19.08 -38.35 -21.45
N GLU A 257 -17.87 -38.62 -21.03
CA GLU A 257 -17.23 -38.02 -19.85
C GLU A 257 -16.96 -36.54 -20.06
N ILE A 258 -16.56 -36.16 -21.26
CA ILE A 258 -16.37 -34.73 -21.62
C ILE A 258 -17.70 -34.01 -21.53
N LYS A 259 -18.78 -34.53 -22.08
CA LYS A 259 -20.13 -33.98 -21.98
C LYS A 259 -20.61 -33.90 -20.53
N GLN A 260 -20.42 -34.95 -19.76
CA GLN A 260 -20.80 -34.97 -18.35
C GLN A 260 -20.05 -33.91 -17.53
N ARG A 261 -18.74 -33.74 -17.76
CA ARG A 261 -17.94 -32.67 -17.12
C ARG A 261 -18.42 -31.28 -17.53
N TYR A 262 -18.75 -31.08 -18.82
CA TYR A 262 -19.30 -29.83 -19.30
C TYR A 262 -20.63 -29.50 -18.64
N GLU A 263 -21.61 -30.42 -18.65
CA GLU A 263 -22.93 -30.20 -18.07
C GLU A 263 -22.84 -29.92 -16.54
N ALA A 264 -21.93 -30.60 -15.83
CA ALA A 264 -21.72 -30.38 -14.40
C ALA A 264 -21.15 -28.99 -14.07
N ASN A 265 -20.43 -28.34 -15.03
CA ASN A 265 -19.75 -27.06 -14.79
C ASN A 265 -20.23 -25.94 -15.71
N LYS A 266 -21.25 -26.16 -16.51
CA LYS A 266 -21.80 -25.23 -17.52
C LYS A 266 -22.21 -23.88 -16.94
N ASN A 267 -22.78 -23.87 -15.75
CA ASN A 267 -23.27 -22.66 -15.12
C ASN A 267 -22.21 -21.96 -14.22
N THR A 268 -21.03 -22.56 -14.06
CA THR A 268 -19.95 -22.05 -13.20
C THR A 268 -18.68 -21.77 -13.98
N VAL A 269 -17.90 -22.82 -14.28
CA VAL A 269 -16.59 -22.69 -14.94
C VAL A 269 -16.69 -22.38 -16.43
N TYR A 270 -17.76 -22.91 -17.10
CA TYR A 270 -17.94 -22.78 -18.55
C TYR A 270 -19.10 -21.83 -18.94
N LYS A 271 -19.46 -20.93 -18.04
CA LYS A 271 -20.49 -19.92 -18.29
C LYS A 271 -20.21 -19.18 -19.59
N ASP A 272 -21.23 -19.07 -20.45
CA ASP A 272 -21.17 -18.41 -21.76
C ASP A 272 -20.21 -19.04 -22.80
N LYS A 273 -19.78 -20.30 -22.58
CA LYS A 273 -18.96 -21.07 -23.53
C LYS A 273 -19.69 -22.31 -24.02
N SER A 274 -19.58 -22.59 -25.31
CA SER A 274 -20.15 -23.82 -25.89
C SER A 274 -19.28 -25.04 -25.57
N LEU A 275 -19.91 -26.25 -25.66
CA LEU A 275 -19.15 -27.48 -25.48
C LEU A 275 -17.98 -27.59 -26.48
N GLU A 276 -18.17 -27.19 -27.72
CA GLU A 276 -17.13 -27.24 -28.76
C GLU A 276 -15.91 -26.41 -28.39
N GLU A 277 -16.11 -25.18 -27.84
CA GLU A 277 -15.03 -24.28 -27.44
C GLU A 277 -14.20 -24.84 -26.30
N VAL A 278 -14.78 -25.63 -25.40
CA VAL A 278 -14.11 -26.11 -24.17
C VAL A 278 -13.73 -27.59 -24.23
N THR A 279 -14.14 -28.31 -25.25
CA THR A 279 -13.90 -29.76 -25.41
C THR A 279 -12.41 -30.12 -25.26
N ALA A 280 -11.51 -29.40 -25.93
CA ALA A 280 -10.08 -29.65 -25.86
C ALA A 280 -9.52 -29.42 -24.44
N ALA A 281 -9.96 -28.38 -23.75
CA ALA A 281 -9.56 -28.07 -22.38
C ALA A 281 -10.07 -29.12 -21.39
N ILE A 282 -11.34 -29.55 -21.54
CA ILE A 282 -11.93 -30.62 -20.71
C ILE A 282 -11.19 -31.93 -20.93
N ARG A 283 -10.91 -32.30 -22.17
CA ARG A 283 -10.15 -33.52 -22.51
C ARG A 283 -8.78 -33.50 -21.84
N THR A 284 -8.04 -32.40 -21.93
CA THR A 284 -6.73 -32.26 -21.32
C THR A 284 -6.83 -32.35 -19.78
N SER A 285 -7.82 -31.71 -19.17
CA SER A 285 -8.04 -31.76 -17.72
C SER A 285 -8.34 -33.17 -17.23
N LEU A 286 -9.31 -33.87 -17.84
CA LEU A 286 -9.72 -35.22 -17.48
C LEU A 286 -8.58 -36.23 -17.70
N SER A 287 -7.85 -36.12 -18.81
CA SER A 287 -6.68 -36.95 -19.08
C SER A 287 -5.62 -36.73 -17.99
N GLY A 288 -5.29 -35.50 -17.66
CA GLY A 288 -4.35 -35.18 -16.59
C GLY A 288 -4.80 -35.66 -15.20
N GLU A 289 -6.10 -35.60 -14.89
CA GLU A 289 -6.65 -36.12 -13.65
C GLU A 289 -6.47 -37.66 -13.56
N ARG A 290 -6.72 -38.37 -14.65
CA ARG A 290 -6.53 -39.85 -14.74
C ARG A 290 -5.07 -40.26 -14.56
N VAL A 291 -4.17 -39.56 -15.25
CA VAL A 291 -2.72 -39.81 -15.16
C VAL A 291 -2.22 -39.59 -13.74
N ARG A 292 -2.62 -38.47 -13.10
CA ARG A 292 -2.28 -38.20 -11.71
C ARG A 292 -2.86 -39.23 -10.74
N ALA A 293 -4.11 -39.64 -10.95
CA ALA A 293 -4.74 -40.65 -10.14
C ALA A 293 -4.00 -41.99 -10.26
N LYS A 294 -3.60 -42.40 -11.48
CA LYS A 294 -2.83 -43.63 -11.72
C LYS A 294 -1.46 -43.54 -11.06
N ALA A 295 -0.71 -42.45 -11.27
CA ALA A 295 0.59 -42.25 -10.65
C ALA A 295 0.52 -42.34 -9.11
N ARG A 296 -0.51 -41.69 -8.53
CA ARG A 296 -0.75 -41.75 -7.07
C ARG A 296 -1.08 -43.18 -6.61
N SER A 297 -1.89 -43.89 -7.35
CA SER A 297 -2.27 -45.27 -7.02
C SER A 297 -1.05 -46.22 -7.00
N GLU A 298 -0.17 -46.09 -7.99
CA GLU A 298 1.04 -46.88 -8.06
C GLU A 298 2.05 -46.51 -6.95
N ALA A 299 2.23 -45.20 -6.74
CA ALA A 299 3.07 -44.70 -5.64
C ALA A 299 2.53 -45.18 -4.27
N LEU A 300 1.21 -45.16 -4.08
CA LEU A 300 0.57 -45.63 -2.85
C LEU A 300 0.75 -47.14 -2.66
N THR A 301 0.70 -47.91 -3.73
CA THR A 301 0.99 -49.36 -3.70
C THR A 301 2.43 -49.58 -3.24
N LEU A 302 3.39 -48.92 -3.84
CA LEU A 302 4.80 -48.97 -3.42
C LEU A 302 4.98 -48.59 -1.96
N TYR A 303 4.36 -47.48 -1.54
CA TYR A 303 4.41 -47.02 -0.15
C TYR A 303 3.88 -48.10 0.82
N ARG A 304 2.73 -48.67 0.54
CA ARG A 304 2.11 -49.69 1.40
C ARG A 304 2.96 -50.94 1.51
N ASP A 305 3.61 -51.34 0.41
CA ASP A 305 4.50 -52.52 0.38
C ASP A 305 5.75 -52.34 1.27
N PHE A 306 6.13 -51.04 1.53
CA PHE A 306 7.37 -50.74 2.24
C PHE A 306 7.21 -49.80 3.46
N GLN A 307 5.99 -49.41 3.85
CA GLN A 307 5.76 -48.51 4.98
C GLN A 307 6.19 -49.06 6.34
N GLY A 308 6.26 -50.38 6.47
CA GLY A 308 6.76 -51.05 7.67
C GLY A 308 8.20 -51.56 7.49
N VAL A 309 9.02 -51.43 8.53
CA VAL A 309 10.34 -52.09 8.59
C VAL A 309 10.12 -53.52 9.08
N VAL A 310 10.57 -54.50 8.30
CA VAL A 310 10.49 -55.94 8.68
C VAL A 310 11.73 -56.28 9.48
N ASP A 311 11.57 -56.72 10.72
CA ASP A 311 12.66 -57.24 11.55
C ASP A 311 13.31 -58.45 10.86
N ASN A 312 14.65 -58.40 10.73
CA ASN A 312 15.49 -59.41 10.08
C ASN A 312 15.54 -59.41 8.53
N GLU A 313 15.04 -58.39 7.84
CA GLU A 313 15.32 -58.20 6.41
C GLU A 313 16.67 -57.49 6.24
N GLU A 314 17.62 -58.09 5.51
CA GLU A 314 18.88 -57.43 5.18
C GLU A 314 18.63 -56.18 4.32
N GLN A 315 19.33 -55.08 4.65
CA GLN A 315 19.14 -53.79 4.00
C GLN A 315 19.30 -53.86 2.47
N GLU A 316 20.32 -54.56 1.99
CA GLU A 316 20.57 -54.73 0.53
C GLU A 316 19.43 -55.49 -0.17
N ALA A 317 18.88 -56.50 0.48
CA ALA A 317 17.75 -57.28 -0.06
C ALA A 317 16.49 -56.40 -0.13
N ARG A 318 16.26 -55.56 0.92
CA ARG A 318 15.15 -54.60 0.96
C ARG A 318 15.25 -53.54 -0.13
N VAL A 319 16.43 -52.96 -0.33
CA VAL A 319 16.73 -51.99 -1.39
C VAL A 319 16.49 -52.60 -2.77
N SER A 320 16.98 -53.81 -3.00
CA SER A 320 16.79 -54.52 -4.26
C SER A 320 15.32 -54.81 -4.54
N ARG A 321 14.57 -55.24 -3.53
CA ARG A 321 13.12 -55.50 -3.62
C ARG A 321 12.34 -54.20 -3.88
N TYR A 322 12.74 -53.11 -3.23
CA TYR A 322 12.13 -51.81 -3.46
C TYR A 322 12.33 -51.34 -4.89
N THR A 323 13.57 -51.38 -5.39
CA THR A 323 13.90 -51.00 -6.76
C THR A 323 13.11 -51.81 -7.78
N ALA A 324 13.11 -53.12 -7.65
CA ALA A 324 12.39 -54.02 -8.55
C ALA A 324 10.86 -53.79 -8.53
N GLN A 325 10.29 -53.52 -7.36
CA GLN A 325 8.86 -53.24 -7.24
C GLN A 325 8.52 -51.84 -7.80
N ALA A 326 9.35 -50.83 -7.56
CA ALA A 326 9.17 -49.51 -8.12
C ALA A 326 9.21 -49.52 -9.67
N GLU A 327 10.19 -50.20 -10.26
CA GLU A 327 10.30 -50.35 -11.72
C GLU A 327 9.10 -51.13 -12.30
N LYS A 328 8.67 -52.19 -11.62
CA LYS A 328 7.48 -52.95 -12.02
C LYS A 328 6.21 -52.13 -12.03
N LEU A 329 6.10 -51.14 -11.13
CA LEU A 329 5.00 -50.20 -11.05
C LEU A 329 5.16 -49.01 -12.01
N GLY A 330 6.26 -48.98 -12.80
CA GLY A 330 6.51 -47.95 -13.80
C GLY A 330 7.21 -46.69 -13.27
N ALA A 331 7.82 -46.77 -12.09
CA ALA A 331 8.64 -45.64 -11.58
C ALA A 331 10.07 -45.69 -12.14
N THR A 332 10.68 -44.49 -12.26
CA THR A 332 12.13 -44.39 -12.43
C THR A 332 12.77 -44.27 -11.05
N VAL A 333 13.70 -45.17 -10.73
CA VAL A 333 14.41 -45.14 -9.45
C VAL A 333 15.69 -44.33 -9.60
N THR A 334 15.82 -43.30 -8.81
CA THR A 334 16.93 -42.32 -8.88
C THR A 334 17.58 -42.16 -7.51
N PRO A 335 18.92 -42.28 -7.41
CA PRO A 335 19.62 -41.99 -6.16
C PRO A 335 19.56 -40.46 -5.86
N THR A 336 19.27 -40.15 -4.61
CA THR A 336 19.13 -38.80 -4.17
C THR A 336 20.45 -38.10 -3.83
N GLY A 337 21.54 -38.89 -3.73
CA GLY A 337 22.76 -38.38 -3.09
C GLY A 337 22.50 -38.04 -1.61
N VAL A 338 23.42 -37.31 -1.02
CA VAL A 338 23.33 -36.89 0.40
C VAL A 338 22.30 -35.78 0.57
N VAL A 339 21.24 -36.03 1.33
CA VAL A 339 20.22 -35.09 1.72
C VAL A 339 20.42 -34.74 3.19
N ALA A 340 21.06 -33.61 3.46
CA ALA A 340 21.30 -33.06 4.81
C ALA A 340 20.63 -31.68 4.97
N LEU A 341 21.05 -30.73 4.16
CA LEU A 341 20.60 -29.36 4.13
C LEU A 341 20.16 -28.99 2.71
N GLY A 342 19.32 -27.99 2.61
CA GLY A 342 18.84 -27.48 1.34
C GLY A 342 17.82 -28.40 0.66
N ASP A 343 17.51 -28.07 -0.58
CA ASP A 343 16.41 -28.67 -1.33
C ASP A 343 16.91 -29.59 -2.48
N MET A 344 18.21 -29.75 -2.60
CA MET A 344 18.81 -30.58 -3.67
C MET A 344 18.59 -32.06 -3.43
N VAL A 345 18.10 -32.77 -4.44
CA VAL A 345 17.83 -34.19 -4.43
C VAL A 345 18.44 -34.84 -5.68
N GLY A 346 19.74 -35.07 -5.65
CA GLY A 346 20.49 -35.68 -6.74
C GLY A 346 20.20 -35.06 -8.10
N SER A 347 19.97 -35.90 -9.10
CA SER A 347 19.66 -35.49 -10.47
C SER A 347 18.26 -34.86 -10.63
N LEU A 348 17.41 -34.91 -9.60
CA LEU A 348 16.10 -34.30 -9.62
C LEU A 348 16.18 -32.78 -9.38
N GLY A 349 17.34 -32.23 -8.99
CA GLY A 349 17.55 -30.82 -8.71
C GLY A 349 16.91 -30.36 -7.40
N SER A 350 16.48 -29.10 -7.34
CA SER A 350 15.88 -28.53 -6.16
C SER A 350 14.43 -29.00 -5.97
N GLN A 351 14.20 -29.86 -4.98
CA GLN A 351 12.93 -30.54 -4.67
C GLN A 351 12.62 -30.48 -3.18
N LYS A 352 12.25 -29.27 -2.68
CA LYS A 352 12.04 -28.99 -1.26
C LYS A 352 11.16 -30.03 -0.55
N ARG A 353 9.99 -30.36 -1.10
CA ARG A 353 9.04 -31.32 -0.48
C ARG A 353 9.61 -32.71 -0.36
N LEU A 354 10.40 -33.16 -1.37
CA LEU A 354 11.00 -34.47 -1.36
C LEU A 354 12.19 -34.53 -0.39
N ALA A 355 13.01 -33.47 -0.37
CA ALA A 355 14.10 -33.35 0.59
C ALA A 355 13.60 -33.36 2.03
N ASP A 356 12.55 -32.58 2.33
CA ASP A 356 11.92 -32.54 3.66
C ASP A 356 11.34 -33.88 4.05
N ALA A 357 10.67 -34.56 3.12
CA ALA A 357 10.13 -35.90 3.37
C ALA A 357 11.23 -36.93 3.67
N ILE A 358 12.37 -36.92 2.94
CA ILE A 358 13.52 -37.79 3.20
C ILE A 358 14.12 -37.48 4.59
N ARG A 359 14.31 -36.26 4.94
CA ARG A 359 14.79 -35.84 6.27
C ARG A 359 13.86 -36.33 7.39
N GLY A 360 12.56 -36.36 7.15
CA GLY A 360 11.56 -36.84 8.10
C GLY A 360 11.54 -38.33 8.36
N VAL A 361 12.20 -39.15 7.53
CA VAL A 361 12.27 -40.62 7.76
C VAL A 361 13.24 -40.93 8.91
N SER A 362 12.76 -41.55 9.96
CA SER A 362 13.54 -41.83 11.19
C SER A 362 14.26 -43.19 11.21
N THR A 363 14.03 -44.05 10.25
CA THR A 363 14.58 -45.39 10.25
C THR A 363 15.28 -45.74 8.94
N LEU A 364 16.40 -46.45 9.03
CA LEU A 364 17.08 -47.00 7.87
C LEU A 364 16.15 -48.01 7.15
N GLY A 365 16.07 -47.94 5.83
CA GLY A 365 15.12 -48.71 5.02
C GLY A 365 13.66 -48.22 5.13
N GLY A 366 13.41 -47.19 5.89
CA GLY A 366 12.10 -46.52 5.93
C GLY A 366 11.81 -45.77 4.63
N VAL A 367 10.53 -45.58 4.33
CA VAL A 367 10.08 -44.84 3.14
C VAL A 367 9.36 -43.55 3.50
N THR A 368 9.48 -42.56 2.64
CA THR A 368 8.71 -41.31 2.78
C THR A 368 7.22 -41.55 2.54
N SER A 369 6.35 -40.69 3.07
CA SER A 369 5.00 -40.57 2.54
C SER A 369 5.04 -40.13 1.06
N LEU A 370 3.90 -40.19 0.37
CA LEU A 370 3.81 -39.77 -1.03
C LEU A 370 4.12 -38.26 -1.13
N VAL A 371 5.07 -37.92 -1.95
CA VAL A 371 5.40 -36.55 -2.31
C VAL A 371 4.81 -36.24 -3.67
N VAL A 372 3.85 -35.35 -3.71
CA VAL A 372 3.19 -34.92 -4.95
C VAL A 372 3.79 -33.59 -5.41
N ALA A 373 4.33 -33.60 -6.63
CA ALA A 373 4.86 -32.44 -7.33
C ALA A 373 4.06 -32.16 -8.61
N ASP A 374 4.38 -31.06 -9.28
CA ASP A 374 3.65 -30.66 -10.48
C ASP A 374 3.82 -31.62 -11.65
N GLU A 375 4.98 -32.30 -11.73
CA GLU A 375 5.35 -33.20 -12.83
C GLU A 375 5.37 -34.68 -12.44
N TYR A 376 5.33 -35.01 -11.15
CA TYR A 376 5.47 -36.38 -10.68
C TYR A 376 4.86 -36.66 -9.30
N VAL A 377 4.75 -37.93 -8.96
CA VAL A 377 4.59 -38.41 -7.59
C VAL A 377 5.83 -39.24 -7.24
N ALA A 378 6.38 -39.05 -6.03
CA ALA A 378 7.54 -39.81 -5.59
C ALA A 378 7.32 -40.45 -4.21
N VAL A 379 8.00 -41.59 -4.00
CA VAL A 379 8.24 -42.21 -2.71
C VAL A 379 9.74 -42.46 -2.62
N ALA A 380 10.40 -42.15 -1.52
CA ALA A 380 11.83 -42.37 -1.38
C ALA A 380 12.11 -43.32 -0.21
N MET A 381 13.03 -44.30 -0.41
CA MET A 381 13.53 -45.20 0.63
C MET A 381 14.89 -44.71 1.09
N VAL A 382 15.08 -44.53 2.39
CA VAL A 382 16.37 -44.18 2.99
C VAL A 382 17.30 -45.39 2.99
N THR A 383 18.46 -45.25 2.32
CA THR A 383 19.44 -46.32 2.16
C THR A 383 20.66 -46.18 3.06
N SER A 384 20.95 -44.95 3.54
CA SER A 384 21.94 -44.75 4.60
C SER A 384 21.59 -43.52 5.43
N MET A 385 22.00 -43.57 6.68
CA MET A 385 21.84 -42.49 7.64
C MET A 385 23.16 -42.21 8.33
N GLN A 386 23.59 -40.96 8.36
CA GLN A 386 24.73 -40.53 9.17
C GLN A 386 24.23 -39.66 10.29
N ALA A 387 24.59 -39.98 11.52
CA ALA A 387 24.21 -39.19 12.68
C ALA A 387 24.88 -37.80 12.66
N THR A 388 24.31 -36.87 13.39
CA THR A 388 24.88 -35.56 13.62
C THR A 388 26.36 -35.63 14.06
N GLN A 389 27.24 -34.91 13.38
CA GLN A 389 28.68 -34.92 13.65
C GLN A 389 29.19 -33.50 13.95
N MET A 390 30.22 -33.41 14.82
CA MET A 390 31.00 -32.20 15.00
C MET A 390 32.16 -32.23 14.00
N PRO A 391 32.31 -31.23 13.15
CA PRO A 391 33.40 -31.22 12.18
C PRO A 391 34.75 -30.93 12.83
N ASP A 392 35.79 -31.68 12.45
CA ASP A 392 37.16 -31.49 12.95
C ASP A 392 37.89 -30.38 12.24
N ALA A 393 37.64 -30.12 10.97
CA ALA A 393 38.25 -29.08 10.15
C ALA A 393 37.30 -28.62 9.08
N LEU A 394 37.53 -27.41 8.58
CA LEU A 394 36.85 -26.89 7.42
C LEU A 394 37.52 -27.52 6.17
N PRO A 395 36.76 -28.21 5.27
CA PRO A 395 37.33 -28.69 4.02
C PRO A 395 37.92 -27.56 3.19
N ALA A 396 38.96 -27.83 2.39
CA ALA A 396 39.52 -26.84 1.46
C ALA A 396 38.46 -26.47 0.40
N LEU A 397 38.39 -25.18 0.05
CA LEU A 397 37.51 -24.73 -1.03
C LEU A 397 38.02 -25.25 -2.36
N ALA A 398 37.26 -26.06 -3.05
CA ALA A 398 37.58 -26.40 -4.43
C ALA A 398 37.15 -25.22 -5.31
N GLU A 399 38.04 -24.72 -6.18
CA GLU A 399 37.69 -23.67 -7.16
C GLU A 399 36.47 -24.12 -7.97
N GLU A 400 35.36 -23.38 -7.94
CA GLU A 400 34.07 -23.64 -8.64
C GLU A 400 33.05 -24.56 -7.95
N SER A 401 33.22 -25.02 -6.73
CA SER A 401 32.18 -25.85 -6.07
C SER A 401 31.13 -25.02 -5.31
N THR A 402 29.89 -25.50 -5.34
CA THR A 402 28.83 -25.10 -4.39
C THR A 402 29.39 -25.24 -2.96
N PRO A 403 29.10 -24.33 -2.03
CA PRO A 403 29.53 -24.46 -0.65
C PRO A 403 29.21 -25.85 -0.11
N ASP A 404 30.16 -26.52 0.53
CA ASP A 404 29.88 -27.78 1.22
C ASP A 404 28.86 -27.55 2.35
N ALA A 405 28.27 -28.59 2.86
CA ALA A 405 27.22 -28.53 3.85
C ALA A 405 27.66 -27.74 5.12
N LEU A 406 28.94 -27.86 5.49
CA LEU A 406 29.51 -27.18 6.64
C LEU A 406 29.61 -25.68 6.39
N ARG A 407 30.12 -25.26 5.22
CA ARG A 407 30.17 -23.84 4.85
C ARG A 407 28.79 -23.24 4.73
N ALA A 408 27.82 -23.97 4.18
CA ALA A 408 26.44 -23.50 4.10
C ALA A 408 25.85 -23.20 5.48
N ILE A 409 26.09 -24.08 6.48
CA ILE A 409 25.65 -23.84 7.87
C ILE A 409 26.34 -22.60 8.45
N ILE A 410 27.64 -22.46 8.23
CA ILE A 410 28.38 -21.32 8.75
C ILE A 410 27.94 -20.00 8.08
N ILE A 411 27.76 -20.01 6.76
CA ILE A 411 27.25 -18.86 6.00
C ILE A 411 25.86 -18.44 6.51
N ASP A 412 24.94 -19.41 6.73
CA ASP A 412 23.63 -19.13 7.27
C ASP A 412 23.71 -18.54 8.68
N ALA A 413 24.57 -19.10 9.53
CA ALA A 413 24.76 -18.60 10.91
C ALA A 413 25.34 -17.17 10.94
N ILE A 414 26.38 -16.88 10.14
CA ILE A 414 26.95 -15.54 10.01
C ILE A 414 25.89 -14.57 9.46
N THR A 415 25.18 -14.98 8.42
CA THR A 415 24.15 -14.16 7.79
C THR A 415 23.03 -13.86 8.80
N ARG A 416 22.64 -14.84 9.60
CA ARG A 416 21.63 -14.67 10.65
C ARG A 416 22.08 -13.66 11.72
N GLU A 417 23.31 -13.77 12.24
CA GLU A 417 23.85 -12.82 13.21
C GLU A 417 23.88 -11.40 12.65
N LYS A 418 24.42 -11.23 11.44
CA LYS A 418 24.52 -9.93 10.77
C LYS A 418 23.12 -9.35 10.45
N ALA A 419 22.19 -10.18 10.00
CA ALA A 419 20.83 -9.75 9.71
C ALA A 419 20.09 -9.32 10.98
N LEU A 420 20.24 -10.02 12.09
CA LEU A 420 19.65 -9.63 13.36
C LEU A 420 20.27 -8.33 13.90
N ASP A 421 21.58 -8.13 13.77
CA ASP A 421 22.22 -6.85 14.12
C ASP A 421 21.71 -5.70 13.20
N PHE A 422 21.58 -5.98 11.91
CA PHE A 422 20.99 -5.04 10.96
C PHE A 422 19.55 -4.66 11.37
N PHE A 423 18.72 -5.66 11.75
CA PHE A 423 17.37 -5.42 12.22
C PHE A 423 17.35 -4.51 13.44
N GLN A 424 18.19 -4.77 14.44
CA GLN A 424 18.28 -3.95 15.64
C GLN A 424 18.64 -2.49 15.32
N LYS A 425 19.59 -2.27 14.40
CA LYS A 425 20.10 -0.93 14.07
C LYS A 425 19.21 -0.14 13.10
N ASN A 426 18.66 -0.81 12.11
CA ASN A 426 18.00 -0.15 10.97
C ASN A 426 16.47 -0.29 10.97
N VAL A 427 15.91 -1.18 11.77
CA VAL A 427 14.46 -1.38 11.89
C VAL A 427 13.98 -1.05 13.29
N LYS A 428 14.47 -1.78 14.29
CA LYS A 428 13.97 -1.67 15.67
C LYS A 428 14.30 -0.33 16.31
N ALA A 429 15.55 0.09 16.29
CA ALA A 429 15.94 1.36 16.90
C ALA A 429 15.25 2.59 16.26
N PRO A 430 15.15 2.71 14.92
CA PRO A 430 14.35 3.75 14.29
C PRO A 430 12.86 3.68 14.66
N TYR A 431 12.27 2.47 14.69
CA TYR A 431 10.87 2.31 15.09
C TYR A 431 10.63 2.76 16.54
N ASP A 432 11.45 2.30 17.48
CA ASP A 432 11.35 2.67 18.89
C ASP A 432 11.50 4.19 19.07
N ALA A 433 12.43 4.82 18.34
CA ALA A 433 12.62 6.26 18.35
C ALA A 433 11.42 7.02 17.75
N PHE A 434 10.86 6.49 16.67
CA PHE A 434 9.64 7.04 16.06
C PHE A 434 8.46 6.98 17.03
N ILE A 435 8.20 5.82 17.63
CA ILE A 435 7.11 5.66 18.62
C ILE A 435 7.32 6.58 19.84
N ALA A 436 8.56 6.68 20.35
CA ALA A 436 8.87 7.62 21.43
C ALA A 436 8.62 9.08 21.04
N GLY A 437 8.94 9.46 19.81
CA GLY A 437 8.65 10.78 19.24
C GLY A 437 7.15 11.05 19.13
N VAL A 438 6.39 10.07 18.64
CA VAL A 438 4.91 10.15 18.58
C VAL A 438 4.32 10.35 19.97
N GLU A 439 4.77 9.58 20.97
CA GLU A 439 4.31 9.76 22.35
C GLU A 439 4.68 11.13 22.92
N GLN A 440 5.87 11.62 22.63
CA GLN A 440 6.30 12.95 23.06
C GLN A 440 5.42 14.05 22.43
N ILE A 441 5.12 13.95 21.14
CA ILE A 441 4.20 14.86 20.46
C ILE A 441 2.80 14.81 21.09
N ARG A 442 2.28 13.60 21.34
CA ARG A 442 0.97 13.37 21.97
C ARG A 442 0.89 14.02 23.37
N LYS A 443 1.91 13.85 24.20
CA LYS A 443 1.99 14.39 25.57
C LYS A 443 2.33 15.90 25.61
N SER A 444 2.71 16.51 24.49
CA SER A 444 3.06 17.93 24.44
C SER A 444 1.81 18.79 24.64
N THR A 445 2.00 19.98 25.20
CA THR A 445 0.96 21.01 25.31
C THR A 445 0.78 21.83 24.03
N ALA A 446 1.43 21.42 22.95
CA ALA A 446 1.34 22.10 21.64
C ALA A 446 -0.07 22.02 21.06
N SER A 447 -0.42 22.97 20.21
CA SER A 447 -1.69 22.94 19.48
C SER A 447 -1.75 21.75 18.53
N ASP A 448 -2.94 21.28 18.16
CA ASP A 448 -3.12 20.13 17.25
C ASP A 448 -2.40 20.34 15.91
N GLN A 449 -2.39 21.56 15.39
CA GLN A 449 -1.66 21.90 14.18
C GLN A 449 -0.14 21.80 14.35
N GLN A 450 0.39 22.25 15.50
CA GLN A 450 1.81 22.09 15.82
C GLN A 450 2.17 20.62 16.02
N LYS A 451 1.29 19.83 16.65
CA LYS A 451 1.45 18.36 16.77
C LYS A 451 1.45 17.70 15.41
N GLN A 452 0.56 18.11 14.52
CA GLN A 452 0.50 17.57 13.15
C GLN A 452 1.76 17.91 12.35
N THR A 453 2.26 19.15 12.44
CA THR A 453 3.53 19.55 11.81
C THR A 453 4.69 18.75 12.37
N ALA A 454 4.79 18.65 13.71
CA ALA A 454 5.84 17.86 14.37
C ALA A 454 5.76 16.37 14.00
N PHE A 455 4.56 15.82 13.82
CA PHE A 455 4.38 14.45 13.36
C PHE A 455 4.82 14.25 11.90
N GLN A 456 4.51 15.21 11.03
CA GLN A 456 5.00 15.18 9.63
C GLN A 456 6.53 15.28 9.57
N GLU A 457 7.14 16.16 10.33
CA GLU A 457 8.59 16.28 10.45
C GLU A 457 9.21 14.98 10.97
N LEU A 458 8.58 14.37 11.98
CA LEU A 458 9.01 13.08 12.53
C LEU A 458 8.91 11.97 11.47
N GLN A 459 7.83 11.91 10.70
CA GLN A 459 7.69 10.94 9.59
C GLN A 459 8.74 11.14 8.51
N HIS A 460 9.10 12.39 8.19
CA HIS A 460 10.16 12.68 7.23
C HIS A 460 11.57 12.37 7.76
N ALA A 461 11.77 12.45 9.08
CA ALA A 461 13.06 12.15 9.69
C ALA A 461 13.41 10.66 9.70
N PHE A 462 12.40 9.78 9.56
CA PHE A 462 12.58 8.33 9.56
C PHE A 462 12.21 7.71 8.21
N ASP A 463 13.12 6.86 7.70
CA ASP A 463 12.77 5.98 6.58
C ASP A 463 11.92 4.81 7.09
N LEU A 464 10.61 4.99 7.07
CA LEU A 464 9.65 3.99 7.53
C LEU A 464 9.38 2.90 6.50
N GLN A 465 9.90 3.01 5.27
CA GLN A 465 9.67 2.02 4.21
C GLN A 465 10.24 0.65 4.61
N LEU A 466 11.47 0.65 5.16
CA LEU A 466 12.11 -0.57 5.66
C LEU A 466 11.39 -1.13 6.89
N VAL A 467 10.92 -0.26 7.77
CA VAL A 467 10.20 -0.63 9.00
C VAL A 467 8.86 -1.29 8.69
N SER A 468 8.15 -0.82 7.65
CA SER A 468 6.82 -1.30 7.29
C SER A 468 6.76 -2.80 6.98
N ASP A 469 7.86 -3.38 6.48
CA ASP A 469 7.96 -4.82 6.20
C ASP A 469 7.90 -5.70 7.46
N PHE A 470 8.09 -5.11 8.63
CA PHE A 470 8.13 -5.79 9.94
C PHE A 470 7.02 -5.36 10.89
N VAL A 471 6.19 -4.38 10.52
CA VAL A 471 5.10 -3.94 11.37
C VAL A 471 3.96 -4.95 11.33
N VAL A 472 3.62 -5.48 12.48
CA VAL A 472 2.34 -6.16 12.70
C VAL A 472 1.35 -5.09 13.13
N TYR A 473 0.39 -4.79 12.27
CA TYR A 473 -0.64 -3.79 12.57
C TYR A 473 -1.57 -4.27 13.67
N GLU A 474 -2.24 -3.32 14.31
CA GLU A 474 -3.23 -3.67 15.32
C GLU A 474 -4.27 -4.63 14.76
N ASN A 475 -4.46 -5.75 15.43
CA ASN A 475 -5.44 -6.76 15.12
C ASN A 475 -6.48 -6.86 16.22
N ARG A 476 -7.72 -7.12 15.85
CA ARG A 476 -8.81 -7.32 16.78
C ARG A 476 -9.51 -8.64 16.53
N SER A 477 -9.81 -9.34 17.61
CA SER A 477 -10.61 -10.56 17.60
C SER A 477 -11.99 -10.26 18.15
N PHE A 478 -13.04 -10.85 17.60
CA PHE A 478 -14.40 -10.58 18.03
C PHE A 478 -15.38 -11.71 17.71
N VAL A 479 -16.46 -11.77 18.44
CA VAL A 479 -17.64 -12.55 18.09
C VAL A 479 -18.61 -11.64 17.33
N GLN A 480 -19.13 -12.13 16.22
CA GLN A 480 -20.06 -11.41 15.36
C GLN A 480 -21.40 -12.14 15.30
N VAL A 481 -22.48 -11.40 15.53
CA VAL A 481 -23.85 -11.85 15.29
C VAL A 481 -24.40 -11.11 14.08
N THR A 482 -24.71 -11.84 13.02
CA THR A 482 -25.15 -11.32 11.73
C THR A 482 -26.66 -11.52 11.56
N PHE A 483 -27.34 -10.46 11.14
CA PHE A 483 -28.76 -10.42 10.81
C PHE A 483 -28.90 -10.11 9.32
N ASP A 484 -29.08 -11.18 8.54
CA ASP A 484 -29.23 -11.10 7.08
C ASP A 484 -30.73 -11.02 6.72
N GLY A 485 -31.12 -10.04 5.91
CA GLY A 485 -32.48 -9.86 5.45
C GLY A 485 -33.07 -11.09 4.78
N GLN A 486 -32.26 -11.89 4.08
CA GLN A 486 -32.71 -13.12 3.43
C GLN A 486 -33.34 -14.12 4.42
N ARG A 487 -32.84 -14.17 5.63
CA ARG A 487 -33.36 -15.06 6.69
C ARG A 487 -34.69 -14.59 7.31
N TYR A 488 -35.14 -13.39 6.96
CA TYR A 488 -36.39 -12.80 7.42
C TYR A 488 -37.50 -12.76 6.34
N LEU A 489 -37.23 -13.25 5.12
CA LEU A 489 -38.21 -13.23 4.02
C LEU A 489 -39.54 -13.92 4.35
N ASP A 490 -39.48 -14.99 5.15
CA ASP A 490 -40.69 -15.73 5.57
C ASP A 490 -41.46 -15.02 6.71
N GLN A 491 -40.88 -13.99 7.32
CA GLN A 491 -41.47 -13.22 8.40
C GLN A 491 -42.17 -11.93 7.94
N VAL A 492 -42.07 -11.61 6.67
CA VAL A 492 -42.69 -10.41 6.09
C VAL A 492 -43.79 -10.79 5.12
N ALA A 493 -44.86 -10.01 5.15
CA ALA A 493 -46.00 -10.21 4.26
C ALA A 493 -45.63 -9.82 2.83
N GLU A 494 -46.34 -10.43 1.86
CA GLU A 494 -46.25 -10.00 0.48
C GLU A 494 -46.66 -8.52 0.33
N PRO A 495 -45.95 -7.74 -0.50
CA PRO A 495 -46.31 -6.34 -0.71
C PRO A 495 -47.68 -6.21 -1.36
N THR A 496 -48.44 -5.19 -0.96
CA THR A 496 -49.74 -4.92 -1.56
C THR A 496 -49.58 -4.31 -2.96
N GLU A 497 -50.60 -4.51 -3.82
CA GLU A 497 -50.64 -3.95 -5.17
C GLU A 497 -50.45 -2.43 -5.18
N GLU A 498 -50.94 -1.71 -4.17
CA GLU A 498 -50.78 -0.27 -4.03
C GLU A 498 -49.28 0.10 -3.84
N LYS A 499 -48.52 -0.69 -3.03
CA LYS A 499 -47.07 -0.48 -2.82
C LYS A 499 -46.27 -0.79 -4.06
N ILE A 500 -46.63 -1.84 -4.80
CA ILE A 500 -45.98 -2.21 -6.06
C ILE A 500 -46.17 -1.11 -7.12
N ALA A 501 -47.45 -0.61 -7.24
CA ALA A 501 -47.75 0.49 -8.14
C ALA A 501 -47.02 1.80 -7.77
N ALA A 502 -46.97 2.13 -6.48
CA ALA A 502 -46.22 3.30 -6.01
C ALA A 502 -44.72 3.18 -6.25
N ALA A 503 -44.13 1.99 -6.07
CA ALA A 503 -42.68 1.74 -6.36
C ALA A 503 -42.42 1.84 -7.85
N TYR A 504 -43.32 1.37 -8.69
CA TYR A 504 -43.21 1.51 -10.16
C TYR A 504 -43.22 2.97 -10.57
N GLU A 505 -44.20 3.78 -10.10
CA GLU A 505 -44.25 5.21 -10.45
C GLU A 505 -43.00 5.98 -9.95
N ALA A 506 -42.47 5.61 -8.78
CA ALA A 506 -41.26 6.22 -8.23
C ALA A 506 -40.00 5.90 -9.05
N LYS A 507 -39.92 4.71 -9.67
CA LYS A 507 -38.74 4.24 -10.44
C LYS A 507 -39.03 4.19 -11.96
N LYS A 508 -40.09 4.80 -12.43
CA LYS A 508 -40.57 4.67 -13.82
C LYS A 508 -39.50 5.04 -14.88
N ALA A 509 -38.62 6.00 -14.56
CA ALA A 509 -37.54 6.40 -15.43
C ALA A 509 -36.47 5.30 -15.60
N ASP A 510 -36.33 4.39 -14.66
CA ASP A 510 -35.32 3.35 -14.66
C ASP A 510 -35.75 2.11 -15.48
N PHE A 511 -37.01 2.03 -15.85
CA PHE A 511 -37.60 0.85 -16.51
C PHE A 511 -37.66 0.92 -18.04
N ASP A 512 -37.04 1.92 -18.69
CA ASP A 512 -36.92 2.03 -20.15
C ASP A 512 -38.21 1.70 -20.94
N GLY A 513 -39.37 2.19 -20.47
CA GLY A 513 -40.65 2.00 -21.13
C GLY A 513 -41.34 0.66 -20.86
N LYS A 514 -40.84 -0.22 -19.99
CA LYS A 514 -41.56 -1.42 -19.52
C LYS A 514 -42.79 -1.04 -18.72
N THR A 515 -43.83 -1.85 -18.85
CA THR A 515 -45.06 -1.65 -18.12
C THR A 515 -44.95 -2.19 -16.68
N LEU A 516 -45.86 -1.77 -15.81
CA LEU A 516 -45.95 -2.33 -14.47
C LEU A 516 -46.06 -3.87 -14.47
N ASP A 517 -46.79 -4.44 -15.41
CA ASP A 517 -46.95 -5.89 -15.52
C ASP A 517 -45.65 -6.61 -15.86
N ASP A 518 -44.78 -5.99 -16.64
CA ASP A 518 -43.46 -6.54 -17.03
C ASP A 518 -42.46 -6.60 -15.85
N VAL A 519 -42.61 -5.73 -14.86
CA VAL A 519 -41.68 -5.59 -13.74
C VAL A 519 -42.32 -5.92 -12.37
N ARG A 520 -43.58 -6.29 -12.34
CA ARG A 520 -44.36 -6.54 -11.12
C ARG A 520 -43.68 -7.55 -10.17
N GLU A 521 -43.30 -8.71 -10.70
CA GLU A 521 -42.66 -9.75 -9.88
C GLU A 521 -41.30 -9.28 -9.32
N THR A 522 -40.53 -8.57 -10.11
CA THR A 522 -39.26 -8.00 -9.67
C THR A 522 -39.47 -6.96 -8.58
N LEU A 523 -40.39 -6.03 -8.77
CA LEU A 523 -40.73 -5.01 -7.77
C LEU A 523 -41.31 -5.62 -6.49
N ALA A 524 -42.15 -6.63 -6.61
CA ALA A 524 -42.71 -7.35 -5.45
C ALA A 524 -41.58 -8.02 -4.64
N ALA A 525 -40.64 -8.68 -5.34
CA ALA A 525 -39.49 -9.31 -4.71
C ALA A 525 -38.56 -8.26 -4.05
N GLU A 526 -38.28 -7.13 -4.72
CA GLU A 526 -37.49 -6.03 -4.16
C GLU A 526 -38.11 -5.43 -2.92
N LEU A 527 -39.44 -5.16 -2.95
CA LEU A 527 -40.17 -4.61 -1.80
C LEU A 527 -40.19 -5.59 -0.63
N LYS A 528 -40.35 -6.88 -0.92
CA LYS A 528 -40.33 -7.94 0.11
C LYS A 528 -38.94 -8.06 0.72
N ALA A 529 -37.89 -8.03 -0.11
CA ALA A 529 -36.51 -8.05 0.35
C ALA A 529 -36.15 -6.81 1.20
N ALA A 530 -36.64 -5.63 0.80
CA ALA A 530 -36.45 -4.41 1.59
C ALA A 530 -37.20 -4.48 2.94
N ALA A 531 -38.41 -5.02 2.97
CA ALA A 531 -39.17 -5.23 4.22
C ALA A 531 -38.46 -6.26 5.13
N ALA A 532 -37.94 -7.34 4.56
CA ALA A 532 -37.16 -8.34 5.29
C ALA A 532 -35.84 -7.76 5.83
N ARG A 533 -35.21 -6.87 5.06
CA ARG A 533 -34.02 -6.14 5.48
C ARG A 533 -34.34 -5.25 6.69
N ASN A 534 -35.37 -4.44 6.62
CA ASN A 534 -35.80 -3.61 7.75
C ASN A 534 -36.12 -4.45 9.00
N ARG A 535 -36.69 -5.64 8.81
CA ARG A 535 -36.93 -6.56 9.92
C ARG A 535 -35.68 -7.11 10.55
N ALA A 536 -34.66 -7.40 9.74
CA ALA A 536 -33.33 -7.79 10.20
C ALA A 536 -32.67 -6.65 10.99
N ASP A 537 -32.76 -5.40 10.51
CA ASP A 537 -32.25 -4.21 11.18
C ASP A 537 -32.91 -4.00 12.55
N GLU A 538 -34.25 -4.09 12.62
CA GLU A 538 -34.98 -4.03 13.88
C GLU A 538 -34.54 -5.13 14.86
N ALA A 539 -34.32 -6.35 14.35
CA ALA A 539 -33.87 -7.47 15.14
C ALA A 539 -32.44 -7.25 15.68
N ALA A 540 -31.54 -6.69 14.87
CA ALA A 540 -30.18 -6.33 15.28
C ALA A 540 -30.18 -5.25 16.37
N VAL A 541 -30.96 -4.18 16.17
CA VAL A 541 -31.09 -3.08 17.16
C VAL A 541 -31.65 -3.62 18.49
N LYS A 542 -32.71 -4.42 18.42
CA LYS A 542 -33.29 -5.04 19.61
C LYS A 542 -32.28 -5.96 20.32
N PHE A 543 -31.59 -6.80 19.55
CA PHE A 543 -30.57 -7.71 20.08
C PHE A 543 -29.41 -6.94 20.78
N ALA A 544 -28.93 -5.86 20.18
CA ALA A 544 -27.89 -5.04 20.78
C ALA A 544 -28.31 -4.45 22.13
N GLY A 545 -29.56 -3.95 22.20
CA GLY A 545 -30.13 -3.44 23.46
C GLY A 545 -30.31 -4.52 24.51
N ASP A 546 -30.92 -5.66 24.16
CA ASP A 546 -31.13 -6.79 25.07
C ASP A 546 -29.76 -7.35 25.57
N LEU A 547 -28.74 -7.44 24.69
CA LEU A 547 -27.42 -7.90 25.04
C LEU A 547 -26.70 -6.94 25.99
N ALA A 548 -26.76 -5.65 25.75
CA ALA A 548 -26.21 -4.64 26.63
C ALA A 548 -26.83 -4.72 28.04
N ASP A 549 -28.14 -4.83 28.12
CA ASP A 549 -28.86 -4.96 29.42
C ASP A 549 -28.47 -6.24 30.18
N VAL A 550 -28.34 -7.35 29.49
CA VAL A 550 -27.93 -8.62 30.09
C VAL A 550 -26.45 -8.57 30.51
N TRP A 551 -25.60 -7.96 29.70
CA TRP A 551 -24.17 -7.78 29.98
C TRP A 551 -23.95 -6.96 31.27
N TRP A 552 -24.57 -5.79 31.38
CA TRP A 552 -24.42 -4.96 32.59
C TRP A 552 -24.89 -5.69 33.86
N LYS A 553 -25.97 -6.46 33.78
CA LYS A 553 -26.43 -7.28 34.91
C LYS A 553 -25.50 -8.45 35.22
N ALA A 554 -24.79 -8.97 34.22
CA ALA A 554 -23.81 -10.04 34.42
C ALA A 554 -22.57 -9.51 35.13
N VAL A 555 -22.02 -8.35 34.67
CA VAL A 555 -20.87 -7.69 35.29
C VAL A 555 -21.14 -7.26 36.73
N GLU A 556 -22.34 -6.78 37.05
CA GLU A 556 -22.73 -6.44 38.41
C GLU A 556 -22.66 -7.66 39.37
N LYS A 557 -22.87 -8.87 38.85
CA LYS A 557 -22.85 -10.12 39.64
C LYS A 557 -21.47 -10.77 39.68
N ASP A 558 -20.77 -10.68 38.61
CA ASP A 558 -19.48 -11.33 38.38
C ASP A 558 -18.64 -10.42 37.46
N ALA A 559 -17.58 -9.83 38.04
CA ALA A 559 -16.70 -8.94 37.28
C ALA A 559 -15.93 -9.67 36.16
N ASP A 560 -15.80 -11.00 36.26
CA ASP A 560 -15.13 -11.85 35.27
C ASP A 560 -16.11 -12.46 34.24
N ALA A 561 -17.37 -11.96 34.18
CA ALA A 561 -18.33 -12.42 33.20
C ALA A 561 -17.78 -12.28 31.78
N ASN A 562 -17.92 -13.33 30.96
CA ASN A 562 -17.40 -13.36 29.60
C ASN A 562 -18.41 -12.80 28.61
N PRO A 563 -18.19 -11.60 28.04
CA PRO A 563 -19.12 -10.97 27.11
C PRO A 563 -19.25 -11.73 25.79
N ALA A 564 -18.21 -12.41 25.33
CA ALA A 564 -18.19 -13.16 24.09
C ALA A 564 -19.09 -14.40 24.16
N GLU A 565 -19.01 -15.17 25.27
CA GLU A 565 -19.90 -16.32 25.51
C GLU A 565 -21.35 -15.90 25.59
N LEU A 566 -21.61 -14.77 26.26
CA LEU A 566 -22.95 -14.21 26.38
C LEU A 566 -23.50 -13.81 25.01
N THR A 567 -22.69 -13.10 24.22
CA THR A 567 -23.05 -12.67 22.85
C THR A 567 -23.35 -13.88 21.95
N ALA A 568 -22.48 -14.88 21.97
CA ALA A 568 -22.65 -16.10 21.19
C ALA A 568 -23.94 -16.84 21.60
N LYS A 569 -24.14 -17.09 22.89
CA LYS A 569 -25.30 -17.80 23.43
C LYS A 569 -26.61 -17.09 23.13
N MET A 570 -26.67 -15.77 23.26
CA MET A 570 -27.85 -14.98 22.95
C MET A 570 -28.10 -14.94 21.43
N GLY A 571 -27.07 -14.85 20.61
CA GLY A 571 -27.17 -14.88 19.15
C GLY A 571 -27.66 -16.23 18.63
N GLU A 572 -27.12 -17.33 19.15
CA GLU A 572 -27.56 -18.70 18.81
C GLU A 572 -29.01 -18.99 19.18
N ALA A 573 -29.56 -18.29 20.17
CA ALA A 573 -30.94 -18.41 20.54
C ALA A 573 -31.92 -17.78 19.52
N ILE A 574 -31.42 -17.03 18.52
CA ILE A 574 -32.22 -16.41 17.47
C ILE A 574 -32.08 -17.22 16.18
N PRO A 575 -33.12 -17.93 15.71
CA PRO A 575 -32.99 -18.80 14.54
C PRO A 575 -32.55 -18.10 13.24
N GLN A 576 -32.84 -16.81 13.11
CA GLN A 576 -32.53 -16.02 11.94
C GLN A 576 -31.14 -15.36 12.01
N ALA A 577 -30.53 -15.34 13.20
CA ALA A 577 -29.15 -14.80 13.35
C ALA A 577 -28.12 -15.86 12.98
N HIS A 578 -26.93 -15.39 12.65
CA HIS A 578 -25.74 -16.22 12.43
C HIS A 578 -24.61 -15.74 13.33
N VAL A 579 -24.08 -16.63 14.14
CA VAL A 579 -22.96 -16.34 15.04
C VAL A 579 -21.68 -16.85 14.41
N SER A 580 -20.66 -16.02 14.37
CA SER A 580 -19.31 -16.38 13.91
C SER A 580 -18.24 -15.74 14.80
N THR A 581 -17.08 -16.39 14.91
CA THR A 581 -15.92 -15.84 15.60
C THR A 581 -14.89 -15.44 14.55
N VAL A 582 -14.40 -14.22 14.64
CA VAL A 582 -13.31 -13.69 13.80
C VAL A 582 -12.06 -13.58 14.67
N GLU A 583 -11.03 -14.37 14.35
CA GLU A 583 -9.82 -14.44 15.15
C GLU A 583 -8.91 -13.23 14.95
N LYS A 584 -8.86 -12.68 13.74
CA LYS A 584 -8.03 -11.52 13.42
C LYS A 584 -8.67 -10.64 12.34
N MET A 585 -8.78 -9.36 12.64
CA MET A 585 -9.08 -8.30 11.67
C MET A 585 -8.10 -7.16 11.89
N ASP A 586 -7.30 -6.84 10.89
CA ASP A 586 -6.32 -5.77 10.97
C ASP A 586 -6.89 -4.40 10.55
N VAL A 587 -6.19 -3.33 10.93
CA VAL A 587 -6.59 -1.95 10.64
C VAL A 587 -6.64 -1.66 9.13
N LEU A 588 -5.87 -2.38 8.31
CA LEU A 588 -5.86 -2.17 6.85
C LEU A 588 -7.13 -2.69 6.20
N GLN A 589 -7.83 -3.65 6.81
CA GLN A 589 -9.12 -4.15 6.35
C GLN A 589 -10.26 -3.15 6.60
N GLN A 590 -10.01 -2.07 7.33
CA GLN A 590 -10.96 -0.97 7.52
C GLN A 590 -11.45 -0.36 6.21
N ASN A 591 -10.61 -0.37 5.17
CA ASN A 591 -10.93 0.16 3.84
C ASN A 591 -11.58 -0.88 2.90
N SER A 592 -11.94 -2.05 3.43
CA SER A 592 -12.61 -3.11 2.67
C SER A 592 -14.12 -2.83 2.55
N SER A 593 -14.82 -3.72 1.87
CA SER A 593 -16.26 -3.64 1.58
C SER A 593 -17.21 -3.48 2.79
N ASN A 594 -16.68 -3.48 4.03
CA ASN A 594 -17.47 -3.32 5.26
C ASN A 594 -16.83 -2.32 6.22
N SER A 595 -16.65 -1.07 5.75
CA SER A 595 -16.02 0.02 6.52
C SER A 595 -16.77 0.36 7.81
N GLU A 596 -18.09 0.18 7.84
CA GLU A 596 -18.93 0.47 9.01
C GLU A 596 -18.68 -0.52 10.16
N LEU A 597 -18.55 -1.81 9.84
CA LEU A 597 -18.19 -2.84 10.82
C LEU A 597 -16.78 -2.63 11.35
N ALA A 598 -15.82 -2.33 10.47
CA ALA A 598 -14.46 -2.04 10.86
C ALA A 598 -14.37 -0.80 11.76
N GLY A 599 -15.05 0.30 11.38
CA GLY A 599 -15.12 1.52 12.19
C GLY A 599 -15.71 1.27 13.58
N ALA A 600 -16.80 0.51 13.66
CA ALA A 600 -17.41 0.11 14.94
C ALA A 600 -16.44 -0.75 15.77
N LEU A 601 -15.80 -1.76 15.15
CA LEU A 601 -14.85 -2.65 15.85
C LEU A 601 -13.69 -1.88 16.46
N PHE A 602 -13.10 -0.95 15.70
CA PHE A 602 -11.93 -0.19 16.17
C PHE A 602 -12.28 0.93 17.15
N SER A 603 -13.58 1.21 17.37
CA SER A 603 -14.05 2.08 18.45
C SER A 603 -14.29 1.36 19.77
N LEU A 604 -14.34 0.02 19.79
CA LEU A 604 -14.57 -0.77 21.01
C LEU A 604 -13.29 -0.87 21.84
N THR A 605 -13.49 -1.01 23.13
CA THR A 605 -12.43 -1.28 24.12
C THR A 605 -12.74 -2.55 24.90
N MET A 606 -11.77 -3.09 25.64
CA MET A 606 -12.03 -4.24 26.51
C MET A 606 -13.00 -3.90 27.65
N THR A 607 -13.16 -2.64 27.99
CA THR A 607 -14.13 -2.15 29.00
C THR A 607 -15.53 -1.93 28.40
N THR A 608 -15.58 -1.61 27.12
CA THR A 608 -16.83 -1.46 26.34
C THR A 608 -16.79 -2.41 25.12
N PRO A 609 -16.86 -3.73 25.35
CA PRO A 609 -16.56 -4.71 24.29
C PRO A 609 -17.71 -4.96 23.31
N ILE A 610 -18.93 -4.49 23.60
CA ILE A 610 -20.14 -4.77 22.79
C ILE A 610 -20.51 -3.54 21.99
N SER A 611 -20.73 -3.72 20.68
CA SER A 611 -21.18 -2.65 19.80
C SER A 611 -22.70 -2.39 19.91
N SER A 612 -23.12 -1.19 19.52
CA SER A 612 -24.50 -0.97 19.04
C SER A 612 -24.75 -1.80 17.76
N ALA A 613 -26.00 -1.84 17.28
CA ALA A 613 -26.28 -2.45 15.98
C ALA A 613 -25.58 -1.65 14.86
N ILE A 614 -24.85 -2.37 13.99
CA ILE A 614 -24.16 -1.85 12.82
C ILE A 614 -25.05 -2.18 11.62
N LEU A 615 -25.63 -1.16 11.01
CA LEU A 615 -26.57 -1.32 9.88
C LEU A 615 -25.77 -1.20 8.57
N GLY A 616 -25.18 -2.32 8.09
CA GLY A 616 -24.41 -2.34 6.83
C GLY A 616 -25.32 -2.50 5.60
N GLN A 617 -24.76 -2.48 4.40
CA GLN A 617 -25.54 -2.56 3.15
C GLN A 617 -26.21 -3.93 2.95
N ASP A 618 -25.48 -5.02 3.20
CA ASP A 618 -25.94 -6.39 2.93
C ASP A 618 -26.57 -7.05 4.15
N ALA A 619 -26.06 -6.79 5.35
CA ALA A 619 -26.53 -7.35 6.61
C ALA A 619 -26.30 -6.39 7.76
N SER A 620 -27.01 -6.57 8.88
CA SER A 620 -26.74 -5.87 10.12
C SER A 620 -25.98 -6.74 11.09
N TYR A 621 -25.14 -6.12 11.91
CA TYR A 621 -24.20 -6.82 12.78
C TYR A 621 -24.29 -6.29 14.21
N VAL A 622 -24.02 -7.17 15.17
CA VAL A 622 -23.63 -6.81 16.52
C VAL A 622 -22.35 -7.58 16.82
N ILE A 623 -21.31 -6.88 17.26
CA ILE A 623 -20.03 -7.48 17.53
C ILE A 623 -19.64 -7.35 19.01
N CYS A 624 -18.91 -8.33 19.50
CA CYS A 624 -18.30 -8.32 20.82
C CYS A 624 -16.79 -8.52 20.70
N LEU A 625 -16.02 -7.53 21.06
CA LEU A 625 -14.55 -7.56 21.08
C LEU A 625 -14.08 -8.64 22.07
N THR A 626 -13.16 -9.50 21.64
CA THR A 626 -12.58 -10.58 22.46
C THR A 626 -11.09 -10.39 22.73
N GLY A 627 -10.42 -9.58 21.91
CA GLY A 627 -8.99 -9.33 22.06
C GLY A 627 -8.50 -8.19 21.20
N ILE A 628 -7.47 -7.51 21.68
CA ILE A 628 -6.72 -6.47 20.97
C ILE A 628 -5.25 -6.87 20.98
N GLU A 629 -4.70 -7.10 19.80
CA GLU A 629 -3.26 -7.22 19.58
C GLU A 629 -2.74 -5.87 19.10
N LYS A 630 -2.07 -5.12 19.98
CA LYS A 630 -1.56 -3.79 19.65
C LYS A 630 -0.50 -3.86 18.54
N GLN A 631 -0.38 -2.80 17.77
CA GLN A 631 0.69 -2.67 16.77
C GLN A 631 2.07 -2.86 17.41
N HIS A 632 2.89 -3.70 16.81
CA HIS A 632 4.25 -3.98 17.26
C HIS A 632 5.14 -4.40 16.08
N LEU A 633 6.44 -4.48 16.31
CA LEU A 633 7.36 -5.10 15.35
C LEU A 633 7.36 -6.62 15.54
N ALA A 634 7.24 -7.36 14.44
CA ALA A 634 7.55 -8.79 14.44
C ALA A 634 9.00 -9.02 14.86
N ASP A 635 9.24 -10.06 15.68
CA ASP A 635 10.58 -10.42 16.12
C ASP A 635 11.20 -11.51 15.23
N PRO A 636 12.13 -11.16 14.34
CA PRO A 636 12.76 -12.14 13.47
C PRO A 636 13.60 -13.20 14.18
N ALA A 637 13.93 -12.98 15.45
CA ALA A 637 14.66 -14.00 16.22
C ALA A 637 13.78 -15.20 16.57
N THR A 638 12.48 -14.99 16.72
CA THR A 638 11.50 -16.01 17.14
C THR A 638 10.49 -16.38 16.09
N ASP A 639 10.21 -15.48 15.11
CA ASP A 639 9.28 -15.73 14.01
C ASP A 639 10.01 -16.07 12.71
N PRO A 640 9.88 -17.31 12.19
CA PRO A 640 10.55 -17.73 10.96
C PRO A 640 10.15 -16.94 9.70
N ALA A 641 8.90 -16.47 9.61
CA ALA A 641 8.44 -15.69 8.45
C ALA A 641 9.09 -14.30 8.42
N SER A 642 9.12 -13.63 9.57
CA SER A 642 9.83 -12.35 9.73
C SER A 642 11.34 -12.51 9.52
N TYR A 643 11.93 -13.63 9.94
CA TYR A 643 13.33 -13.91 9.66
C TYR A 643 13.61 -14.06 8.14
N GLN A 644 12.75 -14.74 7.40
CA GLN A 644 12.91 -14.86 5.94
C GLN A 644 12.84 -13.47 5.26
N THR A 645 11.92 -12.63 5.70
CA THR A 645 11.83 -11.24 5.25
C THR A 645 13.10 -10.48 5.57
N LEU A 646 13.59 -10.58 6.82
CA LEU A 646 14.83 -9.95 7.26
C LEU A 646 16.05 -10.41 6.44
N ALA A 647 16.19 -11.71 6.23
CA ALA A 647 17.31 -12.27 5.47
C ALA A 647 17.33 -11.78 4.02
N ARG A 648 16.17 -11.60 3.41
CA ARG A 648 16.01 -11.00 2.08
C ARG A 648 16.43 -9.52 2.09
N VAL A 649 15.82 -8.72 2.97
CA VAL A 649 16.06 -7.27 3.09
C VAL A 649 17.52 -6.99 3.42
N TYR A 650 18.11 -7.74 4.34
CA TYR A 650 19.52 -7.62 4.69
C TYR A 650 20.44 -7.88 3.49
N ARG A 651 20.22 -8.99 2.75
CA ARG A 651 20.99 -9.30 1.54
C ARG A 651 20.89 -8.20 0.50
N GLU A 652 19.67 -7.78 0.17
CA GLU A 652 19.40 -6.68 -0.76
C GLU A 652 20.12 -5.39 -0.35
N SER A 653 20.12 -5.06 0.95
CA SER A 653 20.82 -3.88 1.50
C SER A 653 22.34 -3.99 1.35
N VAL A 654 22.91 -5.14 1.67
CA VAL A 654 24.37 -5.38 1.54
C VAL A 654 24.80 -5.33 0.08
N GLU A 655 24.08 -6.01 -0.80
CA GLU A 655 24.36 -6.06 -2.25
C GLU A 655 24.25 -4.65 -2.87
N MET A 656 23.24 -3.87 -2.45
CA MET A 656 23.06 -2.50 -2.92
C MET A 656 24.18 -1.57 -2.41
N SER A 657 24.57 -1.72 -1.14
CA SER A 657 25.67 -0.95 -0.53
C SER A 657 27.01 -1.24 -1.22
N ALA A 658 27.29 -2.51 -1.50
CA ALA A 658 28.48 -2.93 -2.23
C ALA A 658 28.47 -2.41 -3.68
N ALA A 659 27.32 -2.49 -4.36
CA ALA A 659 27.15 -1.92 -5.70
C ALA A 659 27.36 -0.41 -5.71
N LYS A 660 26.85 0.31 -4.69
CA LYS A 660 27.10 1.75 -4.51
C LYS A 660 28.59 2.05 -4.38
N THR A 661 29.26 1.35 -3.49
CA THR A 661 30.70 1.55 -3.24
C THR A 661 31.52 1.31 -4.52
N ARG A 662 31.22 0.24 -5.27
CA ARG A 662 31.89 0.00 -6.58
C ARG A 662 31.59 1.12 -7.58
N ALA A 663 30.33 1.54 -7.66
CA ALA A 663 29.93 2.58 -8.58
C ALA A 663 30.54 3.95 -8.23
N GLU A 664 30.66 4.30 -6.96
CA GLU A 664 31.34 5.51 -6.49
C GLU A 664 32.85 5.47 -6.83
N ALA A 665 33.47 4.32 -6.58
CA ALA A 665 34.90 4.12 -6.92
C ALA A 665 35.15 4.25 -8.43
N GLU A 666 34.32 3.62 -9.25
CA GLU A 666 34.39 3.70 -10.71
C GLU A 666 34.06 5.10 -11.24
N THR A 667 33.06 5.77 -10.66
CA THR A 667 32.75 7.17 -11.01
C THR A 667 33.93 8.09 -10.74
N LYS A 668 34.57 7.91 -9.59
CA LYS A 668 35.78 8.67 -9.23
C LYS A 668 36.96 8.34 -10.18
N ARG A 669 37.18 7.04 -10.47
CA ARG A 669 38.22 6.61 -11.40
C ARG A 669 38.06 7.24 -12.78
N VAL A 670 36.84 7.24 -13.31
CA VAL A 670 36.52 7.86 -14.62
C VAL A 670 36.69 9.36 -14.56
N ALA A 671 36.29 10.02 -13.48
CA ALA A 671 36.46 11.47 -13.30
C ALA A 671 37.93 11.86 -13.26
N ASP A 672 38.73 11.13 -12.48
CA ASP A 672 40.18 11.37 -12.35
C ASP A 672 40.93 11.14 -13.70
N ALA A 673 40.54 10.09 -14.43
CA ALA A 673 41.07 9.78 -15.73
C ALA A 673 40.72 10.82 -16.80
N LEU A 674 39.49 11.36 -16.79
CA LEU A 674 39.09 12.47 -17.66
C LEU A 674 39.92 13.73 -17.39
N ALA A 675 40.16 14.03 -16.12
CA ALA A 675 40.97 15.18 -15.73
C ALA A 675 42.43 15.03 -16.15
N ALA A 676 42.99 13.81 -16.07
CA ALA A 676 44.37 13.50 -16.42
C ALA A 676 44.63 13.48 -17.94
N ASN A 677 43.63 13.16 -18.76
CA ASN A 677 43.75 12.96 -20.21
C ASN A 677 43.03 14.05 -21.04
N GLU A 678 42.95 15.28 -20.52
CA GLU A 678 42.36 16.45 -21.21
C GLU A 678 40.89 16.18 -21.71
N GLY A 679 40.18 15.31 -21.03
CA GLY A 679 38.80 14.95 -21.38
C GLY A 679 38.66 13.79 -22.38
N ASP A 680 39.72 13.03 -22.66
CA ASP A 680 39.63 11.82 -23.48
C ASP A 680 38.82 10.73 -22.77
N PHE A 681 37.57 10.62 -23.21
CA PHE A 681 36.61 9.65 -22.65
C PHE A 681 37.01 8.20 -22.99
N ALA A 682 37.56 7.92 -24.17
CA ALA A 682 37.92 6.57 -24.57
C ALA A 682 39.00 5.97 -23.66
N ALA A 683 39.99 6.79 -23.28
CA ALA A 683 41.03 6.40 -22.33
C ALA A 683 40.47 6.25 -20.89
N ALA A 684 39.54 7.11 -20.49
CA ALA A 684 38.94 7.08 -19.15
C ALA A 684 37.99 5.91 -18.93
N ALA A 685 37.28 5.48 -19.99
CA ALA A 685 36.23 4.46 -19.93
C ALA A 685 36.69 3.03 -20.22
N ALA A 686 38.02 2.79 -20.35
CA ALA A 686 38.60 1.59 -20.96
C ALA A 686 38.04 0.23 -20.49
N ASP A 687 37.55 0.13 -19.26
CA ASP A 687 37.03 -1.12 -18.65
C ASP A 687 35.53 -1.15 -18.47
N LEU A 688 34.82 -0.04 -18.74
CA LEU A 688 33.38 0.06 -18.58
C LEU A 688 32.65 0.14 -19.91
N GLN A 689 31.61 -0.66 -20.06
CA GLN A 689 30.77 -0.62 -21.26
C GLN A 689 29.72 0.50 -21.14
N PHE A 690 30.04 1.64 -21.74
CA PHE A 690 29.12 2.76 -21.88
C PHE A 690 28.28 2.64 -23.14
N THR A 691 27.00 2.92 -23.00
CA THR A 691 26.05 3.00 -24.11
C THR A 691 25.60 4.45 -24.31
N ASP A 692 25.47 4.88 -25.57
CA ASP A 692 24.97 6.21 -25.90
C ASP A 692 23.49 6.34 -25.56
N LEU A 693 23.11 7.50 -25.04
CA LEU A 693 21.73 7.89 -24.83
C LEU A 693 21.34 8.96 -25.85
N PRO A 694 20.07 8.99 -26.32
CA PRO A 694 19.56 10.13 -27.08
C PRO A 694 19.74 11.43 -26.31
N SER A 695 20.02 12.54 -27.00
CA SER A 695 20.10 13.85 -26.33
C SER A 695 18.72 14.31 -25.87
N PHE A 696 18.65 14.84 -24.66
CA PHE A 696 17.46 15.42 -24.07
C PHE A 696 17.81 16.56 -23.11
N SER A 697 16.82 17.38 -22.78
CA SER A 697 16.93 18.45 -21.78
C SER A 697 16.20 18.09 -20.49
N VAL A 698 16.42 18.89 -19.45
CA VAL A 698 15.63 18.79 -18.21
C VAL A 698 14.16 19.12 -18.47
N SER A 699 13.90 20.07 -19.36
CA SER A 699 12.55 20.39 -19.84
C SER A 699 11.86 19.18 -20.47
N ASP A 700 12.61 18.36 -21.25
CA ASP A 700 12.08 17.11 -21.81
C ASP A 700 11.68 16.12 -20.73
N ILE A 701 12.41 16.06 -19.61
CA ILE A 701 12.08 15.20 -18.48
C ILE A 701 10.74 15.61 -17.85
N TYR A 702 10.58 16.90 -17.54
CA TYR A 702 9.35 17.42 -16.97
C TYR A 702 8.14 17.29 -17.92
N ASN A 703 8.35 17.49 -19.21
CA ASN A 703 7.30 17.36 -20.21
C ASN A 703 7.04 15.91 -20.64
N GLN A 704 7.79 14.92 -20.10
CA GLN A 704 7.69 13.51 -20.48
C GLN A 704 7.74 13.30 -22.00
N SER A 705 8.71 13.93 -22.64
CA SER A 705 8.87 13.86 -24.11
C SER A 705 9.03 12.40 -24.59
N ALA A 706 8.74 12.14 -25.86
CA ALA A 706 8.87 10.80 -26.45
C ALA A 706 10.29 10.26 -26.32
N VAL A 707 11.31 11.13 -26.44
CA VAL A 707 12.74 10.78 -26.26
C VAL A 707 12.98 10.30 -24.82
N VAL A 708 12.50 11.05 -23.84
CA VAL A 708 12.63 10.73 -22.41
C VAL A 708 11.91 9.42 -22.07
N ASN A 709 10.71 9.22 -22.57
CA ASN A 709 9.98 7.97 -22.35
C ASN A 709 10.69 6.76 -22.95
N SER A 710 11.31 6.92 -24.14
CA SER A 710 12.12 5.89 -24.76
C SER A 710 13.37 5.55 -23.91
N VAL A 711 14.04 6.55 -23.35
CA VAL A 711 15.18 6.36 -22.46
C VAL A 711 14.76 5.68 -21.15
N ARG A 712 13.64 6.12 -20.57
CA ARG A 712 13.07 5.51 -19.35
C ARG A 712 12.79 4.03 -19.54
N GLN A 713 12.18 3.65 -20.66
CA GLN A 713 11.85 2.26 -20.98
C GLN A 713 13.07 1.41 -21.31
N SER A 714 14.00 1.94 -22.13
CA SER A 714 15.14 1.15 -22.63
C SER A 714 16.26 0.99 -21.63
N LYS A 715 16.47 1.96 -20.74
CA LYS A 715 17.61 2.01 -19.78
C LYS A 715 17.17 2.02 -18.32
N GLN A 716 15.89 2.02 -18.04
CA GLN A 716 15.33 2.04 -16.68
C GLN A 716 15.93 3.17 -15.81
N LEU A 717 16.23 4.31 -16.44
CA LEU A 717 16.81 5.47 -15.78
C LEU A 717 15.76 6.18 -14.92
N GLN A 718 16.16 6.58 -13.72
CA GLN A 718 15.39 7.44 -12.83
C GLN A 718 15.56 8.91 -13.27
N LEU A 719 14.76 9.31 -14.26
CA LEU A 719 14.91 10.61 -14.90
C LEU A 719 14.59 11.78 -13.95
N ASP A 720 13.69 11.56 -12.98
CA ASP A 720 13.34 12.60 -12.00
C ASP A 720 14.55 12.98 -11.11
N ALA A 721 15.35 11.99 -10.69
CA ALA A 721 16.60 12.26 -9.98
C ALA A 721 17.63 12.94 -10.87
N LEU A 722 17.63 12.67 -12.19
CA LEU A 722 18.51 13.33 -13.14
C LEU A 722 18.16 14.81 -13.35
N ALA A 723 16.89 15.17 -13.29
CA ALA A 723 16.45 16.54 -13.47
C ALA A 723 17.07 17.51 -12.46
N GLU A 724 17.37 17.04 -11.26
CA GLU A 724 18.05 17.83 -10.22
C GLU A 724 19.57 17.86 -10.38
N GLU A 725 20.18 16.78 -10.91
CA GLU A 725 21.63 16.65 -10.99
C GLU A 725 22.21 17.21 -12.31
N LEU A 726 21.54 17.00 -13.44
CA LEU A 726 22.02 17.45 -14.75
C LEU A 726 22.40 18.94 -14.83
N PRO A 727 21.61 19.89 -14.27
CA PRO A 727 21.97 21.31 -14.30
C PRO A 727 23.29 21.64 -13.60
N LYS A 728 23.66 20.82 -12.61
CA LYS A 728 24.87 21.03 -11.77
C LYS A 728 26.15 20.53 -12.47
N VAL A 729 26.01 19.61 -13.43
CA VAL A 729 27.16 18.95 -14.08
C VAL A 729 27.62 19.75 -15.29
N LYS A 730 28.93 20.08 -15.28
CA LYS A 730 29.61 20.70 -16.45
C LYS A 730 30.10 19.60 -17.40
N ALA A 731 30.04 19.84 -18.70
CA ALA A 731 30.54 18.91 -19.70
C ALA A 731 32.03 19.24 -20.05
N PRO A 732 32.91 18.23 -20.19
CA PRO A 732 32.70 16.83 -19.88
C PRO A 732 32.64 16.59 -18.37
N GLY A 733 31.76 15.68 -17.92
CA GLY A 733 31.63 15.38 -16.52
C GLY A 733 30.94 14.02 -16.29
N VAL A 734 31.13 13.47 -15.10
CA VAL A 734 30.56 12.18 -14.72
C VAL A 734 29.86 12.29 -13.38
N PHE A 735 28.78 11.58 -13.23
CA PHE A 735 28.02 11.48 -11.97
C PHE A 735 27.33 10.13 -11.82
N LEU A 736 26.93 9.82 -10.60
CA LEU A 736 26.28 8.58 -10.23
C LEU A 736 24.77 8.76 -10.11
N ALA A 737 24.00 7.81 -10.64
CA ALA A 737 22.55 7.75 -10.47
C ALA A 737 22.11 6.36 -10.00
N PRO A 738 21.04 6.24 -9.17
CA PRO A 738 20.49 4.94 -8.83
C PRO A 738 19.84 4.29 -10.06
N HIS A 739 20.01 2.98 -10.19
CA HIS A 739 19.37 2.15 -11.21
C HIS A 739 18.20 1.38 -10.59
N LYS A 740 16.99 1.66 -11.05
CA LYS A 740 15.77 0.99 -10.59
C LYS A 740 15.05 0.36 -11.77
N ALA A 741 14.67 -0.89 -11.63
CA ALA A 741 13.90 -1.64 -12.63
C ALA A 741 12.45 -1.77 -12.21
N GLN A 742 11.55 -1.75 -13.19
CA GLN A 742 10.14 -2.08 -12.98
C GLN A 742 9.99 -3.60 -13.01
N GLN A 743 9.57 -4.19 -11.90
CA GLN A 743 9.19 -5.60 -11.83
C GLN A 743 7.68 -5.74 -11.75
N VAL A 744 7.14 -6.71 -12.48
CA VAL A 744 5.72 -7.04 -12.50
C VAL A 744 5.52 -8.31 -11.70
N PHE A 745 4.71 -8.23 -10.65
CA PHE A 745 4.36 -9.37 -9.80
C PHE A 745 2.91 -9.77 -10.06
N SER A 746 2.65 -11.08 -10.12
CA SER A 746 1.30 -11.61 -10.15
C SER A 746 0.84 -11.90 -8.72
N LEU A 747 -0.13 -11.13 -8.24
CA LEU A 747 -0.82 -11.36 -6.98
C LEU A 747 -2.25 -11.85 -7.30
N GLY A 748 -2.41 -13.16 -7.42
CA GLY A 748 -3.68 -13.75 -7.83
C GLY A 748 -4.04 -13.34 -9.28
N SER A 749 -5.23 -12.71 -9.45
CA SER A 749 -5.68 -12.20 -10.76
C SER A 749 -5.17 -10.80 -11.09
N ASN A 750 -4.51 -10.11 -10.16
CA ASN A 750 -4.04 -8.74 -10.34
C ASN A 750 -2.53 -8.71 -10.61
N MET A 751 -2.16 -7.99 -11.67
CA MET A 751 -0.78 -7.68 -12.00
C MET A 751 -0.41 -6.36 -11.32
N GLN A 752 0.51 -6.39 -10.37
CA GLN A 752 1.07 -5.19 -9.76
C GLN A 752 2.49 -4.97 -10.26
N SER A 753 2.83 -3.73 -10.59
CA SER A 753 4.19 -3.37 -10.96
C SER A 753 4.83 -2.57 -9.82
N MET A 754 6.03 -2.94 -9.43
CA MET A 754 6.81 -2.26 -8.41
C MET A 754 8.17 -1.87 -8.99
N VAL A 755 8.66 -0.70 -8.63
CA VAL A 755 9.99 -0.22 -9.02
C VAL A 755 10.97 -0.60 -7.92
N ILE A 756 11.91 -1.48 -8.23
CA ILE A 756 12.92 -1.95 -7.28
C ILE A 756 14.32 -1.47 -7.69
N PRO A 757 15.19 -1.18 -6.72
CA PRO A 757 16.57 -0.87 -6.99
C PRO A 757 17.31 -2.13 -7.48
N VAL A 758 18.07 -2.01 -8.56
CA VAL A 758 18.85 -3.10 -9.17
C VAL A 758 20.32 -2.80 -9.32
N GLY A 759 20.78 -1.65 -8.86
CA GLY A 759 22.16 -1.22 -8.91
C GLY A 759 22.34 0.28 -9.06
N TYR A 760 23.42 0.67 -9.72
CA TYR A 760 23.77 2.06 -9.99
C TYR A 760 24.14 2.25 -11.45
N GLN A 761 23.98 3.46 -11.93
CA GLN A 761 24.36 3.87 -13.26
C GLN A 761 25.37 5.01 -13.17
N ILE A 762 26.47 4.87 -13.90
CA ILE A 762 27.45 5.93 -14.10
C ILE A 762 27.07 6.65 -15.38
N LEU A 763 26.80 7.95 -15.27
CA LEU A 763 26.40 8.80 -16.37
C LEU A 763 27.52 9.76 -16.71
N TYR A 764 27.97 9.70 -17.96
CA TYR A 764 28.95 10.63 -18.51
C TYR A 764 28.24 11.65 -19.39
N VAL A 765 28.35 12.92 -19.01
CA VAL A 765 27.89 14.07 -19.78
C VAL A 765 29.00 14.44 -20.79
N ALA A 766 28.82 14.00 -22.01
CA ALA A 766 29.78 14.27 -23.09
C ALA A 766 29.69 15.71 -23.59
N ASN A 767 28.49 16.25 -23.64
CA ASN A 767 28.24 17.61 -24.12
C ASN A 767 26.97 18.20 -23.45
N ARG A 768 27.02 19.53 -23.25
CA ARG A 768 25.90 20.35 -22.79
C ARG A 768 25.79 21.57 -23.71
N ILE A 769 24.69 21.65 -24.43
CA ILE A 769 24.41 22.74 -25.37
C ILE A 769 23.21 23.53 -24.84
N VAL A 770 23.46 24.80 -24.52
CA VAL A 770 22.38 25.73 -24.16
C VAL A 770 21.85 26.35 -25.46
N PRO A 771 20.55 26.16 -25.79
CA PRO A 771 19.98 26.77 -26.99
C PRO A 771 20.03 28.30 -26.89
N LYS A 772 20.53 28.97 -27.95
CA LYS A 772 20.50 30.44 -28.01
C LYS A 772 19.07 30.95 -28.03
N LYS A 773 18.84 32.08 -27.36
CA LYS A 773 17.55 32.77 -27.42
C LYS A 773 17.16 33.06 -28.89
N SER A 774 15.98 32.62 -29.30
CA SER A 774 15.44 32.79 -30.66
C SER A 774 13.92 32.91 -30.62
N GLU A 775 13.32 33.42 -31.66
CA GLU A 775 11.87 33.48 -31.77
C GLU A 775 11.20 32.08 -31.71
N THR A 776 11.92 31.04 -32.15
CA THR A 776 11.40 29.66 -32.18
C THR A 776 11.31 29.04 -30.78
N ASN A 777 12.08 29.48 -29.79
CA ASN A 777 12.06 28.97 -28.43
C ASN A 777 11.57 29.98 -27.39
N ALA A 778 11.14 31.16 -27.84
CA ALA A 778 10.70 32.22 -26.93
C ALA A 778 9.50 31.79 -26.07
N ALA A 779 8.50 31.18 -26.67
CA ALA A 779 7.30 30.72 -25.97
C ALA A 779 7.58 29.61 -24.94
N GLU A 780 8.51 28.70 -25.25
CA GLU A 780 8.93 27.65 -24.33
C GLU A 780 9.73 28.24 -23.15
N ARG A 781 10.62 29.18 -23.43
CA ARG A 781 11.39 29.91 -22.41
C ARG A 781 10.46 30.66 -21.45
N GLU A 782 9.47 31.37 -21.96
CA GLU A 782 8.49 32.11 -21.18
C GLU A 782 7.69 31.14 -20.29
N LYS A 783 7.22 30.03 -20.85
CA LYS A 783 6.51 28.99 -20.08
C LYS A 783 7.36 28.41 -18.94
N LEU A 784 8.62 28.09 -19.19
CA LEU A 784 9.55 27.56 -18.18
C LEU A 784 9.86 28.63 -17.13
N HIS A 785 10.08 29.87 -17.53
CA HIS A 785 10.30 30.98 -16.63
C HIS A 785 9.07 31.18 -15.69
N ASP A 786 7.87 31.19 -16.25
CA ASP A 786 6.64 31.38 -15.48
C ASP A 786 6.36 30.19 -14.56
N GLY A 787 6.67 28.96 -15.01
CA GLY A 787 6.57 27.76 -14.20
C GLY A 787 7.54 27.77 -13.00
N LEU A 788 8.80 28.14 -13.22
CA LEU A 788 9.80 28.30 -12.17
C LEU A 788 9.45 29.43 -11.20
N LEU A 789 8.97 30.55 -11.73
CA LEU A 789 8.55 31.69 -10.91
C LEU A 789 7.39 31.29 -10.01
N ALA A 790 6.38 30.63 -10.53
CA ALA A 790 5.23 30.15 -9.76
C ALA A 790 5.65 29.16 -8.66
N MET A 791 6.57 28.24 -8.98
CA MET A 791 7.09 27.28 -8.01
C MET A 791 7.85 27.97 -6.86
N LYS A 792 8.74 28.90 -7.18
CA LYS A 792 9.50 29.69 -6.19
C LYS A 792 8.58 30.56 -5.35
N GLN A 793 7.59 31.20 -5.96
CA GLN A 793 6.59 32.03 -5.25
C GLN A 793 5.76 31.19 -4.28
N SER A 794 5.38 29.98 -4.70
CA SER A 794 4.64 29.04 -3.83
C SER A 794 5.49 28.58 -2.64
N ALA A 795 6.75 28.29 -2.86
CA ALA A 795 7.67 27.94 -1.77
C ALA A 795 7.85 29.08 -0.77
N GLU A 796 7.99 30.31 -1.26
CA GLU A 796 8.14 31.50 -0.41
C GLU A 796 6.87 31.78 0.39
N LEU A 797 5.69 31.63 -0.22
CA LEU A 797 4.41 31.76 0.49
C LEU A 797 4.27 30.68 1.58
N LYS A 798 4.66 29.45 1.30
CA LYS A 798 4.65 28.37 2.30
C LYS A 798 5.52 28.71 3.50
N ASN A 799 6.73 29.18 3.27
CA ASN A 799 7.64 29.61 4.32
C ASN A 799 7.06 30.78 5.13
N PHE A 800 6.42 31.74 4.44
CA PHE A 800 5.76 32.87 5.07
C PHE A 800 4.60 32.41 5.98
N TYR A 801 3.74 31.51 5.53
CA TYR A 801 2.62 30.98 6.33
C TYR A 801 3.12 30.19 7.54
N GLN A 802 4.18 29.41 7.39
CA GLN A 802 4.84 28.74 8.50
C GLN A 802 5.37 29.73 9.56
N MET A 803 6.01 30.80 9.12
CA MET A 803 6.46 31.87 10.01
C MET A 803 5.27 32.54 10.76
N LEU A 804 4.15 32.79 10.07
CA LEU A 804 2.95 33.37 10.73
C LEU A 804 2.33 32.40 11.73
N LEU A 805 2.36 31.10 11.45
CA LEU A 805 1.90 30.06 12.37
C LEU A 805 2.71 30.09 13.67
N GLU A 806 4.03 30.13 13.57
CA GLU A 806 4.93 30.19 14.73
C GLU A 806 4.75 31.47 15.55
N GLN A 807 4.57 32.61 14.88
CA GLN A 807 4.38 33.93 15.54
C GLN A 807 3.01 34.11 16.19
N SER A 808 2.02 33.30 15.80
CA SER A 808 0.64 33.49 16.25
C SER A 808 0.38 33.00 17.68
N ASP A 809 1.28 32.20 18.27
CA ASP A 809 1.09 31.53 19.58
C ASP A 809 -0.33 30.95 19.71
N THR A 810 -0.75 30.24 18.64
CA THR A 810 -2.12 29.69 18.58
C THR A 810 -2.23 28.49 19.51
N GLU A 811 -3.05 28.61 20.55
CA GLU A 811 -3.41 27.55 21.48
C GLU A 811 -4.88 27.20 21.28
N LEU A 812 -5.18 25.97 20.87
CA LEU A 812 -6.56 25.49 20.71
C LEU A 812 -6.93 24.57 21.88
N VAL A 813 -8.17 24.69 22.32
CA VAL A 813 -8.73 23.76 23.33
C VAL A 813 -9.07 22.44 22.64
N PRO A 814 -8.57 21.28 23.10
CA PRO A 814 -8.93 19.98 22.55
C PRO A 814 -10.45 19.73 22.57
N ASN A 815 -10.93 18.92 21.63
CA ASN A 815 -12.35 18.52 21.56
C ASN A 815 -13.35 19.67 21.36
N THR A 816 -12.96 20.73 20.67
CA THR A 816 -13.91 21.78 20.27
C THR A 816 -14.79 21.31 19.08
N PRO A 817 -15.93 21.98 18.80
CA PRO A 817 -16.76 21.63 17.65
C PRO A 817 -16.08 21.70 16.28
N PHE A 818 -14.86 22.23 16.21
CA PHE A 818 -14.09 22.50 15.00
C PHE A 818 -12.82 21.64 14.90
N THR A 819 -12.34 21.09 16.00
CA THR A 819 -11.18 20.20 16.05
C THR A 819 -11.66 18.76 16.16
N ALA A 820 -11.21 17.88 15.26
CA ALA A 820 -11.45 16.46 15.39
C ALA A 820 -10.68 15.93 16.60
N SER A 821 -11.39 15.35 17.57
CA SER A 821 -10.75 14.70 18.71
C SER A 821 -10.04 13.43 18.25
N MET A 822 -8.75 13.32 18.53
CA MET A 822 -8.15 12.00 18.65
C MET A 822 -8.78 11.30 19.86
N PRO A 823 -9.14 10.01 19.78
CA PRO A 823 -9.71 9.31 20.93
C PRO A 823 -8.71 9.35 22.10
N GLU A 824 -9.15 9.87 23.24
CA GLU A 824 -8.42 9.75 24.51
C GLU A 824 -8.43 8.26 24.89
N GLU A 825 -7.25 7.62 24.89
CA GLU A 825 -7.06 6.38 25.63
C GLU A 825 -7.01 6.79 27.11
N GLU A 826 -8.04 6.40 27.87
CA GLU A 826 -8.01 6.51 29.33
C GLU A 826 -6.81 5.72 29.86
N GLU A 827 -5.94 6.39 30.63
CA GLU A 827 -4.88 5.77 31.38
C GLU A 827 -5.48 4.81 32.42
N GLU A 828 -5.08 3.53 32.40
CA GLU A 828 -4.97 2.68 33.57
C GLU A 828 -3.50 2.56 34.03
#